data_bd983b8285d7a2cf91f958534959dbda
#
_entry.id   bd983b8285d7a2cf91f958534959dbda
#
_cell.length_a   1.000
_cell.length_b   1.000
_cell.length_c   1.000
_cell.angle_alpha   90.00
_cell.angle_beta   90.00
_cell.angle_gamma   90.00
#
_symmetry.space_group_name_H-M   'P 1'
#
loop_
_entity.id
_entity.type
_entity.pdbx_description
1 polymer ?
#
loop_
_entity_poly.entity_id
_entity_poly.type
_entity_poly.pdbx_seq_one_letter_code
_entity_poly.pdbx_strand_id
1 'polypeptide(L)'
;MNILFQIHYRAEYGQNLCVIETQESILGWTEKEPLVLSCQGTDFWQANVPVSDFAGSIQYKYAIRLQDGGFIYEAGEPRTLTLKASDKRIIVRDAWQASTYEDSFYTTAFLKALFSRQHSAVSRQKSPKGNIRFSIDLPQILPSQGVAVIGSCPGLGNWNADDKLVMSDADFPVWRAEIEVKDRNVVEYKYVVYDLKTGAVVDTEWGENRQIWGVDKGVVILQNDRYFRRTQPRWKGAGVAVPVFSLRTEEGFGIGEFQDLKKMADWAAATGQKMIQTLPINDTTLRHNDLDSYPYNAVSVFALHPIYINIEKMGRLTPAQKKKYEAQKAEFNAKKIADYQCVYDAKTVFFKALYKQDKDALFGSEEYKAFEKKNNAWLEPYAAFLSKRDKQPKDYYKFLQFHADRQLADAVAYAHSIGVAMKGDIPIGISPDSVDAAVYPDLFNLDASAGAPPDDFSISGQNWGFPTYNWDRMAEDGYAWWKARFRKMQDYFDAYRVDHILGFFRIWQMRKTDVWGLCGHFVPALPYSYDDLCGQGICLDWDRMTKPYIRSNFLGDVLGYDTEWAKKNALQTNDNYIYWFRPEFDTQAKVQEWADRLMANSQELKASGLTEAAVKNICNGLIYLHCEVLMVEDQRRPGWLHPRISIFQSHSFNELYSDQKEALMRIYNDYFFRRHTQFWRDSAMRKLPALIGATKMLCCGEDLGMVPACVPDVMHELQILSLEIQRMPKDPTIKFAHPADAPYQSVCTTGTHDMNPLRAWWEEDHAVTQQFYNEQMGWWGEAPKEMSPEIAEFIVNQHMYSPAMWTILPLQDWLAIDGEVRLKDQHAERINVPANPRHVWNYRMHISLEQLMKEEKLNAKIRKLTSVR
;
A
#
# COMPACT_ATOMS: atom_id res chain seq x y z
N MET A 1 35.08 -26.22 21.82
CA MET A 1 35.03 -25.46 20.56
C MET A 1 35.28 -23.97 20.88
N ASN A 2 36.00 -23.24 20.03
CA ASN A 2 36.15 -21.79 20.14
C ASN A 2 35.58 -21.08 18.90
N ILE A 3 34.74 -20.04 19.12
CA ILE A 3 34.15 -19.24 18.07
C ILE A 3 34.70 -17.82 18.16
N LEU A 4 35.28 -17.32 17.07
CA LEU A 4 35.75 -15.96 16.94
C LEU A 4 34.83 -15.21 15.98
N PHE A 5 33.98 -14.32 16.51
CA PHE A 5 33.19 -13.40 15.70
C PHE A 5 34.03 -12.22 15.24
N GLN A 6 33.92 -11.84 13.99
CA GLN A 6 34.65 -10.72 13.38
C GLN A 6 33.68 -9.96 12.44
N ILE A 7 33.64 -8.61 12.61
CA ILE A 7 32.78 -7.76 11.76
C ILE A 7 33.41 -6.36 11.64
N HIS A 8 33.27 -5.74 10.48
CA HIS A 8 33.58 -4.33 10.28
C HIS A 8 32.34 -3.47 10.46
N TYR A 9 32.45 -2.51 11.40
CA TYR A 9 31.40 -1.53 11.67
C TYR A 9 31.98 -0.26 12.30
N ARG A 10 31.66 0.90 11.74
CA ARG A 10 32.07 2.19 12.30
C ARG A 10 31.04 2.67 13.30
N ALA A 11 31.29 2.42 14.58
CA ALA A 11 30.45 2.89 15.68
C ALA A 11 30.79 4.33 16.06
N GLU A 12 29.81 5.03 16.62
CA GLU A 12 29.99 6.36 17.22
C GLU A 12 30.54 6.24 18.68
N TYR A 13 31.03 7.35 19.20
CA TYR A 13 31.54 7.39 20.56
C TYR A 13 30.44 7.02 21.58
N GLY A 14 30.76 6.05 22.46
CA GLY A 14 29.81 5.55 23.46
C GLY A 14 28.89 4.43 23.00
N GLN A 15 28.98 4.00 21.74
CA GLN A 15 28.31 2.81 21.22
C GLN A 15 29.19 1.57 21.33
N ASN A 16 28.57 0.42 21.66
CA ASN A 16 29.24 -0.88 21.68
C ASN A 16 28.51 -1.87 20.78
N LEU A 17 29.27 -2.59 19.96
CA LEU A 17 28.73 -3.66 19.14
C LEU A 17 28.58 -4.95 19.93
N CYS A 18 27.46 -5.64 19.80
CA CYS A 18 27.19 -6.90 20.48
C CYS A 18 26.45 -7.89 19.61
N VAL A 19 26.46 -9.15 20.02
CA VAL A 19 25.64 -10.25 19.42
C VAL A 19 24.57 -10.65 20.41
N ILE A 20 23.35 -10.82 19.94
CA ILE A 20 22.16 -11.21 20.71
C ILE A 20 21.49 -12.39 20.01
N GLU A 21 21.17 -13.45 20.75
CA GLU A 21 20.36 -14.57 20.27
C GLU A 21 18.89 -14.12 20.12
N THR A 22 18.26 -14.55 19.04
CA THR A 22 16.88 -14.11 18.68
C THR A 22 15.80 -15.15 18.96
N GLN A 23 16.18 -16.35 19.38
CA GLN A 23 15.30 -17.43 19.85
C GLN A 23 15.61 -17.76 21.30
N GLU A 24 15.05 -18.87 21.84
CA GLU A 24 15.46 -19.36 23.17
C GLU A 24 16.98 -19.41 23.24
N SER A 25 17.52 -18.65 24.18
CA SER A 25 18.95 -18.43 24.28
C SER A 25 19.64 -19.74 24.70
N ILE A 26 20.43 -20.27 23.77
CA ILE A 26 21.20 -21.51 23.98
C ILE A 26 22.56 -21.22 24.61
N LEU A 27 23.19 -20.11 24.22
CA LEU A 27 24.50 -19.69 24.64
C LEU A 27 24.46 -18.56 25.70
N GLY A 28 23.26 -18.06 26.03
CA GLY A 28 23.06 -17.06 27.07
C GLY A 28 23.18 -15.61 26.61
N TRP A 29 23.25 -15.36 25.27
CA TRP A 29 23.41 -13.98 24.74
C TRP A 29 22.09 -13.26 24.59
N THR A 30 21.61 -12.70 25.66
CA THR A 30 20.33 -11.97 25.72
C THR A 30 20.56 -10.44 25.74
N GLU A 31 19.47 -9.66 25.62
CA GLU A 31 19.56 -8.20 25.80
C GLU A 31 20.12 -7.78 27.18
N LYS A 32 19.86 -8.58 28.21
CA LYS A 32 20.40 -8.33 29.55
C LYS A 32 21.91 -8.64 29.64
N GLU A 33 22.34 -9.71 28.98
CA GLU A 33 23.69 -10.21 28.94
C GLU A 33 24.13 -10.48 27.49
N PRO A 34 24.32 -9.44 26.66
CA PRO A 34 24.74 -9.61 25.27
C PRO A 34 26.23 -10.01 25.19
N LEU A 35 26.60 -10.73 24.13
CA LEU A 35 28.00 -10.94 23.80
C LEU A 35 28.57 -9.63 23.25
N VAL A 36 29.33 -8.90 24.07
CA VAL A 36 29.96 -7.62 23.69
C VAL A 36 31.24 -7.88 22.91
N LEU A 37 31.39 -7.22 21.75
CA LEU A 37 32.61 -7.27 20.96
C LEU A 37 33.60 -6.18 21.39
N SER A 38 34.88 -6.45 21.20
CA SER A 38 35.95 -5.48 21.39
C SER A 38 36.40 -4.88 20.08
N CYS A 39 36.52 -3.54 20.02
CA CYS A 39 37.00 -2.84 18.82
C CYS A 39 38.55 -2.94 18.73
N GLN A 40 39.04 -3.33 17.57
CA GLN A 40 40.46 -3.40 17.23
C GLN A 40 40.74 -2.33 16.14
N GLY A 41 41.27 -1.20 16.54
CA GLY A 41 41.44 -0.07 15.60
C GLY A 41 40.23 0.85 15.57
N THR A 42 39.73 1.18 14.37
CA THR A 42 38.67 2.18 14.16
C THR A 42 37.30 1.58 13.85
N ASP A 43 37.26 0.39 13.28
CA ASP A 43 36.03 -0.19 12.70
C ASP A 43 35.97 -1.72 12.70
N PHE A 44 37.03 -2.39 13.19
CA PHE A 44 37.09 -3.86 13.26
C PHE A 44 36.74 -4.35 14.64
N TRP A 45 35.66 -5.13 14.77
CA TRP A 45 35.16 -5.63 16.04
C TRP A 45 35.27 -7.15 16.11
N GLN A 46 35.64 -7.66 17.28
CA GLN A 46 35.73 -9.11 17.49
C GLN A 46 35.38 -9.55 18.91
N ALA A 47 34.90 -10.79 19.02
CA ALA A 47 34.71 -11.49 20.30
C ALA A 47 35.09 -12.96 20.14
N ASN A 48 35.89 -13.48 21.10
CA ASN A 48 36.27 -14.89 21.16
C ASN A 48 35.48 -15.59 22.27
N VAL A 49 34.74 -16.63 21.94
CA VAL A 49 33.82 -17.31 22.86
C VAL A 49 34.16 -18.79 22.93
N PRO A 50 34.49 -19.32 24.10
CA PRO A 50 34.56 -20.75 24.33
C PRO A 50 33.12 -21.32 24.41
N VAL A 51 32.81 -22.31 23.60
CA VAL A 51 31.51 -23.00 23.61
C VAL A 51 31.77 -24.47 24.00
N SER A 52 31.16 -24.93 25.11
CA SER A 52 31.23 -26.32 25.52
C SER A 52 30.32 -27.18 24.63
N ASP A 53 30.79 -28.33 24.23
CA ASP A 53 30.19 -29.44 23.47
C ASP A 53 28.75 -29.22 22.90
N PHE A 54 28.57 -28.16 22.12
CA PHE A 54 27.32 -27.87 21.41
C PHE A 54 27.45 -28.23 19.91
N ALA A 55 26.50 -29.01 19.40
CA ALA A 55 26.33 -29.24 17.97
C ALA A 55 24.86 -28.92 17.65
N GLY A 56 24.64 -27.94 16.78
CA GLY A 56 23.30 -27.47 16.43
C GLY A 56 23.34 -26.11 15.75
N SER A 57 22.22 -25.45 15.64
CA SER A 57 22.10 -24.13 15.03
C SER A 57 21.63 -23.11 16.07
N ILE A 58 22.25 -21.93 16.07
CA ILE A 58 21.81 -20.75 16.83
C ILE A 58 21.38 -19.66 15.86
N GLN A 59 20.39 -18.87 16.28
CA GLN A 59 20.00 -17.67 15.55
C GLN A 59 20.41 -16.43 16.33
N TYR A 60 21.07 -15.50 15.65
CA TYR A 60 21.59 -14.29 16.26
C TYR A 60 21.49 -13.08 15.37
N LYS A 61 21.57 -11.90 15.99
CA LYS A 61 21.74 -10.60 15.32
C LYS A 61 22.86 -9.81 15.95
N TYR A 62 23.50 -8.98 15.15
CA TYR A 62 24.32 -7.91 15.71
C TYR A 62 23.41 -6.75 16.13
N ALA A 63 23.79 -6.10 17.22
CA ALA A 63 23.13 -4.91 17.73
C ALA A 63 24.16 -3.89 18.27
N ILE A 64 23.81 -2.62 18.15
CA ILE A 64 24.56 -1.52 18.76
C ILE A 64 23.88 -1.22 20.09
N ARG A 65 24.62 -1.38 21.20
CA ARG A 65 24.17 -0.97 22.53
C ARG A 65 24.47 0.51 22.73
N LEU A 66 23.44 1.29 23.04
CA LEU A 66 23.50 2.72 23.28
C LEU A 66 23.87 3.03 24.75
N GLN A 67 24.24 4.27 25.04
CA GLN A 67 24.57 4.73 26.38
C GLN A 67 23.41 4.67 27.38
N ASP A 68 22.19 4.85 26.90
CA ASP A 68 20.95 4.74 27.68
C ASP A 68 20.49 3.30 27.94
N GLY A 69 21.24 2.33 27.41
CA GLY A 69 20.94 0.90 27.52
C GLY A 69 20.03 0.36 26.42
N GLY A 70 19.56 1.20 25.47
CA GLY A 70 18.82 0.79 24.29
C GLY A 70 19.68 0.04 23.27
N PHE A 71 19.02 -0.62 22.30
CA PHE A 71 19.66 -1.36 21.22
C PHE A 71 19.18 -0.91 19.84
N ILE A 72 20.11 -0.78 18.89
CA ILE A 72 19.82 -0.65 17.47
C ILE A 72 20.26 -1.96 16.82
N TYR A 73 19.30 -2.75 16.35
CA TYR A 73 19.58 -4.02 15.68
C TYR A 73 19.93 -3.81 14.21
N GLU A 74 20.80 -4.68 13.67
CA GLU A 74 20.98 -4.78 12.23
C GLU A 74 19.64 -5.15 11.54
N ALA A 75 19.47 -4.75 10.29
CA ALA A 75 18.29 -5.05 9.49
C ALA A 75 18.21 -6.55 9.09
N GLY A 76 17.14 -6.91 8.39
CA GLY A 76 16.98 -8.26 7.83
C GLY A 76 16.62 -9.33 8.85
N GLU A 77 16.70 -10.59 8.39
CA GLU A 77 16.40 -11.77 9.22
C GLU A 77 17.58 -12.11 10.15
N PRO A 78 17.31 -12.81 11.27
CA PRO A 78 18.38 -13.34 12.11
C PRO A 78 19.32 -14.26 11.33
N ARG A 79 20.60 -14.17 11.63
CA ARG A 79 21.64 -15.05 11.08
C ARG A 79 21.54 -16.42 11.71
N THR A 80 21.85 -17.45 10.93
CA THR A 80 21.93 -18.82 11.43
C THR A 80 23.37 -19.30 11.41
N LEU A 81 23.91 -19.61 12.58
CA LEU A 81 25.22 -20.24 12.73
C LEU A 81 25.03 -21.73 13.05
N THR A 82 25.44 -22.62 12.13
CA THR A 82 25.38 -24.04 12.33
C THR A 82 26.74 -24.59 12.72
N LEU A 83 26.84 -25.17 13.91
CA LEU A 83 28.04 -25.73 14.51
C LEU A 83 28.07 -27.24 14.36
N LYS A 84 29.19 -27.79 13.88
CA LYS A 84 29.41 -29.25 13.79
C LYS A 84 30.33 -29.70 14.92
N ALA A 85 30.09 -30.85 15.53
CA ALA A 85 30.94 -31.39 16.62
C ALA A 85 32.41 -31.58 16.22
N SER A 86 32.69 -31.67 14.90
CA SER A 86 34.05 -31.78 14.36
C SER A 86 34.85 -30.46 14.39
N ASP A 87 34.14 -29.32 14.45
CA ASP A 87 34.73 -28.01 14.28
C ASP A 87 35.35 -27.56 15.65
N LYS A 88 36.67 -27.47 15.73
CA LYS A 88 37.36 -27.12 16.99
C LYS A 88 37.56 -25.62 17.15
N ARG A 89 37.86 -24.91 16.07
CA ARG A 89 38.05 -23.47 16.03
C ARG A 89 37.35 -22.91 14.82
N ILE A 90 36.41 -22.00 15.05
CA ILE A 90 35.59 -21.37 13.99
C ILE A 90 35.85 -19.87 14.01
N ILE A 91 36.04 -19.27 12.86
CA ILE A 91 36.06 -17.83 12.65
C ILE A 91 34.82 -17.49 11.85
N VAL A 92 33.93 -16.67 12.40
CA VAL A 92 32.74 -16.14 11.75
C VAL A 92 33.03 -14.71 11.29
N ARG A 93 33.09 -14.49 10.01
CA ARG A 93 33.28 -13.17 9.40
C ARG A 93 31.99 -12.70 8.79
N ASP A 94 31.39 -11.73 9.40
CA ASP A 94 30.11 -11.16 9.02
C ASP A 94 30.25 -9.74 8.48
N ALA A 95 29.31 -9.32 7.66
CA ALA A 95 29.11 -7.94 7.26
C ALA A 95 27.85 -7.38 7.91
N TRP A 96 27.87 -6.14 8.43
CA TRP A 96 26.70 -5.49 9.01
C TRP A 96 25.54 -5.41 8.01
N GLN A 97 24.34 -5.77 8.47
CA GLN A 97 23.12 -5.69 7.67
C GLN A 97 22.44 -4.32 7.86
N ALA A 98 22.86 -3.33 7.06
CA ALA A 98 22.16 -2.05 6.99
C ALA A 98 20.84 -2.20 6.23
N SER A 99 19.84 -1.41 6.63
CA SER A 99 18.62 -1.26 5.81
C SER A 99 18.95 -0.45 4.56
N THR A 100 18.64 -1.00 3.38
CA THR A 100 18.91 -0.36 2.10
C THR A 100 17.77 -0.69 1.12
N TYR A 101 17.73 0.02 -0.02
CA TYR A 101 16.77 -0.29 -1.09
C TYR A 101 16.86 -1.76 -1.57
N GLU A 102 17.97 -2.44 -1.35
CA GLU A 102 18.15 -3.85 -1.72
C GLU A 102 17.27 -4.79 -0.89
N ASP A 103 16.79 -4.34 0.28
CA ASP A 103 15.86 -5.11 1.11
C ASP A 103 14.53 -5.37 0.38
N SER A 104 14.13 -4.50 -0.55
CA SER A 104 12.98 -4.72 -1.43
C SER A 104 13.07 -6.05 -2.21
N PHE A 105 14.27 -6.50 -2.57
CA PHE A 105 14.48 -7.74 -3.33
C PHE A 105 14.29 -9.01 -2.49
N TYR A 106 14.19 -8.89 -1.16
CA TYR A 106 13.87 -9.99 -0.25
C TYR A 106 12.36 -10.17 -0.04
N THR A 107 11.56 -9.32 -0.67
CA THR A 107 10.08 -9.44 -0.59
C THR A 107 9.55 -10.54 -1.51
N THR A 108 8.30 -10.96 -1.26
CA THR A 108 7.65 -12.00 -2.06
C THR A 108 7.50 -11.63 -3.52
N ALA A 109 7.37 -10.33 -3.86
CA ALA A 109 7.33 -9.84 -5.23
C ALA A 109 8.55 -10.32 -6.05
N PHE A 110 9.71 -10.35 -5.43
CA PHE A 110 10.92 -10.77 -6.09
C PHE A 110 11.19 -12.27 -5.87
N LEU A 111 11.13 -12.76 -4.65
CA LEU A 111 11.52 -14.15 -4.34
C LEU A 111 10.52 -15.21 -4.82
N LYS A 112 9.22 -14.88 -4.85
CA LYS A 112 8.18 -15.85 -5.30
C LYS A 112 7.79 -15.68 -6.76
N ALA A 113 7.79 -14.44 -7.30
CA ALA A 113 7.37 -14.18 -8.66
C ALA A 113 8.55 -13.97 -9.61
N LEU A 114 9.33 -12.89 -9.44
CA LEU A 114 10.27 -12.43 -10.46
C LEU A 114 11.58 -13.22 -10.53
N PHE A 115 12.13 -13.58 -9.38
CA PHE A 115 13.39 -14.33 -9.27
C PHE A 115 13.17 -15.73 -8.70
N SER A 116 11.93 -16.22 -8.77
CA SER A 116 11.53 -17.51 -8.21
C SER A 116 12.37 -18.66 -8.77
N ARG A 117 12.88 -19.51 -7.88
CA ARG A 117 13.58 -20.74 -8.20
C ARG A 117 12.74 -21.91 -7.70
N GLN A 118 11.83 -22.41 -8.55
CA GLN A 118 10.93 -23.52 -8.19
C GLN A 118 11.66 -24.84 -7.98
N HIS A 119 12.82 -25.00 -8.60
CA HIS A 119 13.71 -26.16 -8.41
C HIS A 119 15.14 -25.66 -8.35
N SER A 120 15.94 -26.21 -7.41
CA SER A 120 17.37 -25.97 -7.39
C SER A 120 17.96 -26.39 -8.76
N ALA A 121 18.38 -25.40 -9.54
CA ALA A 121 18.96 -25.64 -10.86
C ALA A 121 20.43 -26.08 -10.76
N VAL A 122 21.02 -25.88 -9.58
CA VAL A 122 22.40 -26.26 -9.30
C VAL A 122 22.37 -27.57 -8.50
N SER A 123 22.85 -28.65 -9.10
CA SER A 123 22.95 -29.94 -8.41
C SER A 123 23.75 -29.78 -7.11
N ARG A 124 23.23 -30.36 -6.03
CA ARG A 124 23.98 -30.47 -4.77
C ARG A 124 25.32 -31.13 -5.08
N GLN A 125 26.37 -30.34 -5.27
CA GLN A 125 27.70 -30.90 -5.17
C GLN A 125 27.79 -31.57 -3.79
N LYS A 126 28.20 -32.83 -3.75
CA LYS A 126 28.62 -33.47 -2.49
C LYS A 126 29.77 -32.61 -1.99
N SER A 127 29.45 -31.68 -1.06
CA SER A 127 30.41 -30.71 -0.55
C SER A 127 31.60 -31.45 0.02
N PRO A 128 32.82 -31.24 -0.49
CA PRO A 128 34.00 -31.64 0.24
C PRO A 128 33.92 -30.97 1.62
N LYS A 129 34.39 -31.61 2.66
CA LYS A 129 34.48 -30.98 4.01
C LYS A 129 35.53 -29.86 3.93
N GLY A 130 35.06 -28.65 3.59
CA GLY A 130 35.91 -27.47 3.41
C GLY A 130 36.20 -26.75 4.70
N ASN A 131 37.42 -26.18 4.80
CA ASN A 131 37.80 -25.30 5.92
C ASN A 131 37.44 -23.83 5.63
N ILE A 132 37.08 -23.45 4.40
CA ILE A 132 36.46 -22.17 4.05
C ILE A 132 35.06 -22.42 3.53
N ARG A 133 34.08 -21.79 4.16
CA ARG A 133 32.67 -21.84 3.80
C ARG A 133 32.20 -20.45 3.39
N PHE A 134 31.93 -20.27 2.11
CA PHE A 134 31.43 -19.01 1.56
C PHE A 134 29.91 -18.96 1.65
N SER A 135 29.37 -17.82 2.01
CA SER A 135 27.97 -17.47 1.78
C SER A 135 27.86 -16.04 1.27
N ILE A 136 26.91 -15.80 0.37
CA ILE A 136 26.55 -14.47 -0.10
C ILE A 136 25.03 -14.38 -0.25
N ASP A 137 24.46 -13.27 0.21
CA ASP A 137 23.05 -12.95 0.02
C ASP A 137 22.88 -12.28 -1.35
N LEU A 138 22.23 -12.96 -2.28
CA LEU A 138 22.06 -12.47 -3.64
C LEU A 138 20.70 -12.87 -4.24
N PRO A 139 19.62 -12.12 -3.92
CA PRO A 139 18.27 -12.40 -4.42
C PRO A 139 18.11 -12.02 -5.88
N GLN A 140 18.81 -11.00 -6.37
CA GLN A 140 18.63 -10.41 -7.68
C GLN A 140 19.40 -11.20 -8.77
N ILE A 141 19.04 -12.49 -8.94
CA ILE A 141 19.60 -13.43 -9.92
C ILE A 141 18.48 -14.04 -10.75
N LEU A 142 18.57 -13.93 -12.07
CA LEU A 142 17.60 -14.55 -12.97
C LEU A 142 17.57 -16.09 -12.81
N PRO A 143 16.42 -16.75 -13.03
CA PRO A 143 16.32 -18.21 -12.94
C PRO A 143 17.29 -18.96 -13.86
N SER A 144 17.71 -18.36 -14.98
CA SER A 144 18.71 -18.91 -15.91
C SER A 144 20.17 -18.75 -15.49
N GLN A 145 20.42 -18.10 -14.34
CA GLN A 145 21.77 -17.75 -13.90
C GLN A 145 22.13 -18.49 -12.60
N GLY A 146 23.43 -18.67 -12.39
CA GLY A 146 24.00 -19.21 -11.14
C GLY A 146 25.09 -18.27 -10.61
N VAL A 147 25.51 -18.52 -9.35
CA VAL A 147 26.60 -17.79 -8.69
C VAL A 147 27.78 -18.72 -8.47
N ALA A 148 29.00 -18.19 -8.62
CA ALA A 148 30.22 -18.91 -8.35
C ALA A 148 31.28 -18.00 -7.73
N VAL A 149 32.34 -18.60 -7.20
CA VAL A 149 33.51 -17.89 -6.65
C VAL A 149 34.71 -18.22 -7.51
N ILE A 150 35.51 -17.20 -7.86
CA ILE A 150 36.82 -17.34 -8.48
C ILE A 150 37.89 -16.69 -7.60
N GLY A 151 39.13 -17.15 -7.64
CA GLY A 151 40.16 -16.56 -6.78
C GLY A 151 41.57 -17.17 -6.92
N SER A 152 42.46 -16.79 -6.01
CA SER A 152 43.90 -17.01 -6.09
C SER A 152 44.38 -18.41 -5.71
N CYS A 153 43.47 -19.37 -5.43
CA CYS A 153 43.88 -20.74 -5.10
C CYS A 153 43.27 -21.78 -6.07
N PRO A 154 43.82 -22.99 -6.13
CA PRO A 154 43.34 -24.04 -7.06
C PRO A 154 41.86 -24.36 -6.90
N GLY A 155 41.35 -24.40 -5.66
CA GLY A 155 39.91 -24.63 -5.38
C GLY A 155 38.99 -23.50 -5.87
N LEU A 156 39.55 -22.33 -6.21
CA LEU A 156 38.86 -21.18 -6.81
C LEU A 156 39.28 -20.91 -8.27
N GLY A 157 39.87 -21.93 -8.92
CA GLY A 157 40.27 -21.87 -10.32
C GLY A 157 41.51 -21.04 -10.65
N ASN A 158 42.28 -20.53 -9.68
CA ASN A 158 43.39 -19.61 -9.90
C ASN A 158 43.05 -18.49 -10.89
N TRP A 159 41.91 -17.88 -10.70
CA TRP A 159 41.29 -16.83 -11.53
C TRP A 159 40.78 -17.31 -12.90
N ASN A 160 40.84 -18.63 -13.22
CA ASN A 160 40.22 -19.16 -14.41
C ASN A 160 38.72 -19.35 -14.21
N ALA A 161 37.91 -18.66 -15.00
CA ALA A 161 36.47 -18.69 -14.92
C ALA A 161 35.84 -20.05 -15.28
N ASP A 162 36.54 -20.89 -16.03
CA ASP A 162 36.08 -22.23 -16.38
C ASP A 162 36.18 -23.20 -15.18
N ASP A 163 37.13 -22.95 -14.27
CA ASP A 163 37.37 -23.75 -13.07
C ASP A 163 36.78 -23.13 -11.80
N LYS A 164 35.76 -22.24 -11.97
CA LYS A 164 35.08 -21.54 -10.88
C LYS A 164 34.45 -22.48 -9.85
N LEU A 165 34.44 -22.09 -8.58
CA LEU A 165 33.70 -22.78 -7.53
C LEU A 165 32.20 -22.43 -7.60
N VAL A 166 31.40 -23.37 -8.10
CA VAL A 166 29.94 -23.18 -8.24
C VAL A 166 29.29 -23.19 -6.86
N MET A 167 28.38 -22.24 -6.59
CA MET A 167 27.64 -22.13 -5.35
C MET A 167 26.26 -22.78 -5.47
N SER A 168 25.82 -23.40 -4.38
CA SER A 168 24.46 -23.96 -4.25
C SER A 168 23.42 -22.91 -4.01
N ASP A 169 22.27 -23.01 -4.66
CA ASP A 169 21.06 -22.19 -4.47
C ASP A 169 20.00 -22.87 -3.58
N ALA A 170 20.36 -23.95 -2.86
CA ALA A 170 19.43 -24.68 -2.01
C ALA A 170 18.79 -23.82 -0.91
N ASP A 171 19.51 -22.81 -0.44
CA ASP A 171 19.05 -21.84 0.57
C ASP A 171 18.74 -20.47 -0.04
N PHE A 172 18.38 -20.41 -1.34
CA PHE A 172 18.08 -19.14 -2.02
C PHE A 172 17.17 -18.25 -1.18
N PRO A 173 17.51 -16.95 -1.01
CA PRO A 173 18.48 -16.13 -1.75
C PRO A 173 19.93 -16.19 -1.25
N VAL A 174 20.27 -17.05 -0.27
CA VAL A 174 21.62 -17.24 0.21
C VAL A 174 22.31 -18.33 -0.62
N TRP A 175 23.43 -17.97 -1.23
CA TRP A 175 24.25 -18.87 -2.02
C TRP A 175 25.41 -19.39 -1.17
N ARG A 176 25.71 -20.69 -1.24
CA ARG A 176 26.73 -21.33 -0.40
C ARG A 176 27.68 -22.21 -1.19
N ALA A 177 28.98 -22.18 -0.79
CA ALA A 177 29.99 -23.10 -1.28
C ALA A 177 31.04 -23.37 -0.21
N GLU A 178 31.70 -24.55 -0.28
CA GLU A 178 32.79 -24.90 0.62
C GLU A 178 34.01 -25.35 -0.18
N ILE A 179 35.21 -25.01 0.28
CA ILE A 179 36.47 -25.51 -0.27
C ILE A 179 37.45 -25.86 0.83
N GLU A 180 38.36 -26.75 0.54
CA GLU A 180 39.54 -27.04 1.37
C GLU A 180 40.72 -26.24 0.83
N VAL A 181 41.29 -25.40 1.68
CA VAL A 181 42.51 -24.63 1.38
C VAL A 181 43.57 -24.99 2.38
N LYS A 182 44.73 -25.39 1.92
CA LYS A 182 45.91 -25.65 2.78
C LYS A 182 46.57 -24.31 3.15
N ASP A 183 47.21 -24.28 4.32
CA ASP A 183 47.86 -23.12 4.93
C ASP A 183 48.26 -22.03 3.91
N ARG A 184 47.58 -20.88 3.99
CA ARG A 184 47.86 -19.67 3.21
C ARG A 184 47.67 -18.42 4.07
N ASN A 185 48.51 -17.44 3.91
CA ASN A 185 48.38 -16.15 4.64
C ASN A 185 47.17 -15.38 4.13
N VAL A 186 46.84 -15.45 2.84
CA VAL A 186 45.73 -14.76 2.25
C VAL A 186 45.15 -15.56 1.05
N VAL A 187 43.86 -15.56 0.93
CA VAL A 187 43.12 -16.01 -0.25
C VAL A 187 42.33 -14.82 -0.81
N GLU A 188 42.64 -14.46 -2.04
CA GLU A 188 41.89 -13.43 -2.77
C GLU A 188 40.79 -14.08 -3.58
N TYR A 189 39.60 -13.44 -3.65
CA TYR A 189 38.45 -13.96 -4.38
C TYR A 189 37.50 -12.87 -4.86
N LYS A 190 36.63 -13.23 -5.82
CA LYS A 190 35.47 -12.48 -6.29
C LYS A 190 34.31 -13.41 -6.52
N TYR A 191 33.09 -12.89 -6.35
CA TYR A 191 31.90 -13.57 -6.83
C TYR A 191 31.67 -13.23 -8.30
N VAL A 192 31.10 -14.21 -9.04
CA VAL A 192 30.71 -14.08 -10.44
C VAL A 192 29.33 -14.67 -10.65
N VAL A 193 28.59 -14.07 -11.57
CA VAL A 193 27.31 -14.59 -12.06
C VAL A 193 27.57 -15.27 -13.41
N TYR A 194 27.04 -16.46 -13.62
CA TYR A 194 27.23 -17.22 -14.86
C TYR A 194 25.90 -17.73 -15.41
N ASP A 195 25.80 -17.91 -16.71
CA ASP A 195 24.64 -18.50 -17.37
C ASP A 195 24.65 -20.03 -17.18
N LEU A 196 23.53 -20.60 -16.70
CA LEU A 196 23.42 -22.04 -16.36
C LEU A 196 23.53 -22.95 -17.59
N LYS A 197 23.13 -22.46 -18.77
CA LYS A 197 23.13 -23.27 -20.01
C LYS A 197 24.51 -23.31 -20.68
N THR A 198 25.19 -22.19 -20.72
CA THR A 198 26.48 -22.03 -21.40
C THR A 198 27.67 -22.19 -20.47
N GLY A 199 27.50 -22.00 -19.18
CA GLY A 199 28.58 -21.91 -18.20
C GLY A 199 29.38 -20.59 -18.24
N ALA A 200 29.12 -19.72 -19.20
CA ALA A 200 29.83 -18.48 -19.38
C ALA A 200 29.54 -17.46 -18.25
N VAL A 201 30.56 -16.77 -17.76
CA VAL A 201 30.42 -15.67 -16.81
C VAL A 201 29.79 -14.48 -17.52
N VAL A 202 28.69 -13.97 -16.97
CA VAL A 202 27.90 -12.85 -17.49
C VAL A 202 28.02 -11.58 -16.64
N ASP A 203 28.48 -11.71 -15.38
CA ASP A 203 28.76 -10.57 -14.51
C ASP A 203 29.84 -10.92 -13.49
N THR A 204 30.72 -9.96 -13.18
CA THR A 204 31.80 -10.10 -12.20
C THR A 204 31.78 -8.94 -11.23
N GLU A 205 32.01 -9.21 -9.96
CA GLU A 205 32.06 -8.15 -8.95
C GLU A 205 33.05 -7.03 -9.32
N TRP A 206 32.59 -5.80 -9.16
CA TRP A 206 33.42 -4.60 -9.36
C TRP A 206 34.32 -4.31 -8.15
N GLY A 207 35.40 -3.53 -8.37
CA GLY A 207 36.32 -3.06 -7.34
C GLY A 207 37.41 -4.07 -6.98
N GLU A 208 38.02 -3.86 -5.80
CA GLU A 208 39.12 -4.68 -5.27
C GLU A 208 38.70 -6.14 -5.04
N ASN A 209 39.69 -7.05 -5.05
CA ASN A 209 39.48 -8.45 -4.67
C ASN A 209 39.07 -8.50 -3.17
N ARG A 210 38.14 -9.38 -2.83
CA ARG A 210 37.87 -9.73 -1.44
C ARG A 210 39.02 -10.58 -0.91
N GLN A 211 39.29 -10.55 0.40
CA GLN A 211 40.42 -11.24 0.99
C GLN A 211 40.02 -12.02 2.23
N ILE A 212 40.54 -13.23 2.37
CA ILE A 212 40.44 -14.05 3.56
C ILE A 212 41.84 -14.23 4.11
N TRP A 213 42.06 -13.77 5.33
CA TRP A 213 43.34 -13.85 6.06
C TRP A 213 43.31 -14.99 7.08
N GLY A 214 44.48 -15.55 7.41
CA GLY A 214 44.66 -16.51 8.51
C GLY A 214 44.02 -17.86 8.26
N VAL A 215 44.21 -18.42 7.06
CA VAL A 215 43.76 -19.77 6.71
C VAL A 215 44.73 -20.80 7.31
N ASP A 216 44.61 -21.06 8.62
CA ASP A 216 45.46 -21.95 9.37
C ASP A 216 44.91 -23.40 9.41
N LYS A 217 45.76 -24.35 9.66
CA LYS A 217 45.39 -25.75 9.83
C LYS A 217 44.44 -25.97 11.02
N GLY A 218 43.30 -26.60 10.78
CA GLY A 218 42.32 -26.92 11.81
C GLY A 218 41.40 -25.75 12.21
N VAL A 219 41.41 -24.64 11.46
CA VAL A 219 40.49 -23.52 11.59
C VAL A 219 39.45 -23.63 10.46
N VAL A 220 38.17 -23.44 10.81
CA VAL A 220 37.08 -23.30 9.87
C VAL A 220 36.70 -21.82 9.81
N ILE A 221 36.69 -21.26 8.59
CA ILE A 221 36.31 -19.86 8.35
C ILE A 221 34.94 -19.84 7.68
N LEU A 222 33.97 -19.20 8.30
CA LEU A 222 32.66 -18.89 7.73
C LEU A 222 32.75 -17.46 7.19
N GLN A 223 32.83 -17.32 5.87
CA GLN A 223 32.89 -16.04 5.20
C GLN A 223 31.49 -15.67 4.69
N ASN A 224 30.81 -14.83 5.48
CA ASN A 224 29.43 -14.40 5.19
C ASN A 224 29.43 -12.99 4.59
N ASP A 225 29.46 -12.95 3.28
CA ASP A 225 29.47 -11.71 2.53
C ASP A 225 28.03 -11.24 2.26
N ARG A 226 27.90 -9.93 2.16
CA ARG A 226 26.64 -9.30 1.74
C ARG A 226 26.91 -8.41 0.53
N TYR A 227 25.91 -8.28 -0.33
CA TYR A 227 25.91 -7.48 -1.56
C TYR A 227 26.99 -7.88 -2.57
N PHE A 228 26.51 -8.36 -3.69
CA PHE A 228 27.31 -8.47 -4.90
C PHE A 228 27.56 -7.07 -5.46
N ARG A 229 28.80 -6.65 -5.60
CA ARG A 229 29.19 -5.32 -6.07
C ARG A 229 28.98 -5.21 -7.58
N ARG A 230 27.77 -4.78 -7.99
CA ARG A 230 27.37 -4.69 -9.42
C ARG A 230 27.85 -3.42 -10.09
N THR A 231 28.16 -3.54 -11.38
CA THR A 231 28.31 -2.41 -12.31
C THR A 231 27.02 -2.09 -13.04
N GLN A 232 26.07 -3.02 -13.04
CA GLN A 232 24.80 -2.93 -13.76
C GLN A 232 23.87 -1.84 -13.17
N PRO A 233 23.04 -1.19 -14.01
CA PRO A 233 22.02 -0.29 -13.53
C PRO A 233 21.09 -0.95 -12.49
N ARG A 234 20.50 -0.14 -11.59
CA ARG A 234 19.51 -0.63 -10.64
C ARG A 234 18.34 -1.27 -11.37
N TRP A 235 17.84 -2.37 -10.84
CA TRP A 235 16.70 -3.09 -11.40
C TRP A 235 15.45 -2.18 -11.42
N LYS A 236 14.69 -2.24 -12.49
CA LYS A 236 13.43 -1.53 -12.67
C LYS A 236 12.40 -2.45 -13.32
N GLY A 237 11.13 -2.26 -13.00
CA GLY A 237 10.03 -3.04 -13.57
C GLY A 237 8.85 -2.17 -14.00
N ALA A 238 8.13 -2.64 -15.03
CA ALA A 238 6.86 -2.08 -15.46
C ALA A 238 5.69 -2.96 -15.01
N GLY A 239 4.50 -2.35 -14.85
CA GLY A 239 3.29 -3.05 -14.50
C GLY A 239 2.03 -2.35 -14.98
N VAL A 240 0.88 -2.99 -14.73
CA VAL A 240 -0.44 -2.47 -15.06
C VAL A 240 -1.32 -2.41 -13.82
N ALA A 241 -2.07 -1.33 -13.67
CA ALA A 241 -3.13 -1.19 -12.68
C ALA A 241 -4.50 -1.43 -13.32
N VAL A 242 -5.26 -2.39 -12.78
CA VAL A 242 -6.58 -2.76 -13.29
C VAL A 242 -7.43 -3.38 -12.18
N PRO A 243 -8.67 -2.86 -11.93
CA PRO A 243 -9.57 -3.49 -10.97
C PRO A 243 -10.01 -4.87 -11.44
N VAL A 244 -10.16 -5.83 -10.52
CA VAL A 244 -10.67 -7.17 -10.88
C VAL A 244 -12.05 -7.07 -11.53
N PHE A 245 -12.97 -6.27 -10.97
CA PHE A 245 -14.33 -6.11 -11.51
C PHE A 245 -14.37 -5.60 -12.94
N SER A 246 -13.37 -4.88 -13.40
CA SER A 246 -13.33 -4.31 -14.75
C SER A 246 -12.83 -5.26 -15.83
N LEU A 247 -12.23 -6.40 -15.44
CA LEU A 247 -11.73 -7.39 -16.40
C LEU A 247 -12.86 -7.94 -17.28
N ARG A 248 -12.55 -8.15 -18.55
CA ARG A 248 -13.47 -8.71 -19.52
C ARG A 248 -12.82 -9.86 -20.27
N THR A 249 -13.48 -11.01 -20.26
CA THR A 249 -13.12 -12.19 -21.07
C THR A 249 -14.29 -12.62 -21.92
N GLU A 250 -14.06 -13.39 -22.99
CA GLU A 250 -15.11 -13.94 -23.85
C GLU A 250 -16.04 -14.88 -23.05
N GLU A 251 -15.50 -15.54 -22.01
CA GLU A 251 -16.22 -16.44 -21.12
C GLU A 251 -16.71 -15.79 -19.81
N GLY A 252 -16.61 -14.46 -19.66
CA GLY A 252 -16.94 -13.75 -18.44
C GLY A 252 -18.45 -13.67 -18.16
N PHE A 253 -18.81 -13.55 -16.87
CA PHE A 253 -20.21 -13.43 -16.42
C PHE A 253 -20.65 -11.97 -16.21
N GLY A 254 -20.15 -11.04 -17.04
CA GLY A 254 -20.54 -9.62 -17.01
C GLY A 254 -19.73 -8.74 -16.06
N ILE A 255 -18.91 -9.34 -15.21
CA ILE A 255 -17.94 -8.69 -14.31
C ILE A 255 -16.66 -9.55 -14.28
N GLY A 256 -15.51 -8.96 -14.01
CA GLY A 256 -14.27 -9.71 -13.90
C GLY A 256 -14.25 -10.66 -12.70
N GLU A 257 -13.62 -11.80 -12.84
CA GLU A 257 -13.53 -12.88 -11.86
C GLU A 257 -12.07 -13.18 -11.50
N PHE A 258 -11.81 -13.84 -10.38
CA PHE A 258 -10.43 -14.17 -9.97
C PHE A 258 -9.69 -15.01 -11.02
N GLN A 259 -10.39 -15.89 -11.74
CA GLN A 259 -9.78 -16.69 -12.79
C GLN A 259 -9.38 -15.89 -14.05
N ASP A 260 -9.99 -14.71 -14.26
CA ASP A 260 -9.63 -13.83 -15.37
C ASP A 260 -8.24 -13.20 -15.18
N LEU A 261 -7.76 -13.13 -13.93
CA LEU A 261 -6.40 -12.69 -13.63
C LEU A 261 -5.32 -13.54 -14.31
N LYS A 262 -5.60 -14.81 -14.64
CA LYS A 262 -4.65 -15.64 -15.41
C LYS A 262 -4.43 -15.08 -16.81
N LYS A 263 -5.50 -14.75 -17.53
CA LYS A 263 -5.40 -14.16 -18.86
C LYS A 263 -4.78 -12.75 -18.82
N MET A 264 -5.07 -11.99 -17.74
CA MET A 264 -4.43 -10.71 -17.51
C MET A 264 -2.91 -10.87 -17.27
N ALA A 265 -2.50 -11.91 -16.55
CA ALA A 265 -1.09 -12.24 -16.33
C ALA A 265 -0.39 -12.67 -17.64
N ASP A 266 -1.08 -13.43 -18.51
CA ASP A 266 -0.58 -13.79 -19.84
C ASP A 266 -0.28 -12.53 -20.66
N TRP A 267 -1.21 -11.57 -20.69
CA TRP A 267 -1.00 -10.32 -21.43
C TRP A 267 0.12 -9.47 -20.81
N ALA A 268 0.18 -9.36 -19.49
CA ALA A 268 1.24 -8.64 -18.80
C ALA A 268 2.62 -9.23 -19.13
N ALA A 269 2.78 -10.56 -19.04
CA ALA A 269 4.02 -11.25 -19.37
C ALA A 269 4.38 -11.07 -20.84
N ALA A 270 3.40 -11.21 -21.77
CA ALA A 270 3.61 -11.06 -23.21
C ALA A 270 4.04 -9.64 -23.60
N THR A 271 3.69 -8.63 -22.81
CA THR A 271 4.04 -7.23 -23.04
C THR A 271 5.22 -6.74 -22.19
N GLY A 272 5.92 -7.64 -21.47
CA GLY A 272 7.09 -7.31 -20.66
C GLY A 272 6.78 -6.70 -19.29
N GLN A 273 5.51 -6.66 -18.90
CA GLN A 273 5.09 -6.17 -17.60
C GLN A 273 5.30 -7.26 -16.54
N LYS A 274 5.69 -6.85 -15.33
CA LYS A 274 6.11 -7.74 -14.24
C LYS A 274 5.18 -7.72 -13.03
N MET A 275 4.18 -6.83 -13.02
CA MET A 275 3.26 -6.67 -11.89
C MET A 275 1.86 -6.28 -12.36
N ILE A 276 0.85 -6.90 -11.76
CA ILE A 276 -0.55 -6.48 -11.87
C ILE A 276 -0.95 -5.89 -10.54
N GLN A 277 -1.38 -4.63 -10.53
CA GLN A 277 -1.96 -3.96 -9.38
C GLN A 277 -3.49 -4.00 -9.48
N THR A 278 -4.15 -4.52 -8.44
CA THR A 278 -5.62 -4.51 -8.32
C THR A 278 -6.09 -3.48 -7.29
N LEU A 279 -7.38 -3.15 -7.34
CA LEU A 279 -8.07 -2.47 -6.24
C LEU A 279 -8.46 -3.46 -5.15
N PRO A 280 -9.01 -3.00 -3.99
CA PRO A 280 -9.40 -3.90 -2.91
C PRO A 280 -10.36 -4.98 -3.39
N ILE A 281 -10.17 -6.20 -2.88
CA ILE A 281 -10.91 -7.40 -3.29
C ILE A 281 -11.77 -7.98 -2.16
N ASN A 282 -11.86 -7.24 -1.06
CA ASN A 282 -12.62 -7.65 0.10
C ASN A 282 -14.14 -7.57 -0.13
N ASP A 283 -14.90 -8.33 0.65
CA ASP A 283 -16.36 -8.34 0.60
C ASP A 283 -16.95 -6.98 1.03
N THR A 284 -17.78 -6.39 0.15
CA THR A 284 -18.45 -5.12 0.37
C THR A 284 -19.98 -5.24 0.40
N THR A 285 -20.53 -6.44 0.49
CA THR A 285 -21.98 -6.72 0.43
C THR A 285 -22.71 -6.26 1.68
N LEU A 286 -22.84 -4.95 1.89
CA LEU A 286 -23.50 -4.35 3.04
C LEU A 286 -24.98 -4.05 2.80
N ARG A 287 -25.30 -3.47 1.66
CA ARG A 287 -26.62 -2.85 1.35
C ARG A 287 -27.44 -3.66 0.35
N HIS A 288 -26.83 -4.63 -0.34
CA HIS A 288 -27.42 -5.41 -1.42
C HIS A 288 -27.99 -4.52 -2.55
N ASN A 289 -27.19 -3.54 -2.97
CA ASN A 289 -27.47 -2.67 -4.10
C ASN A 289 -26.17 -2.21 -4.80
N ASP A 290 -26.28 -1.44 -5.87
CA ASP A 290 -25.14 -0.99 -6.68
C ASP A 290 -24.08 -0.19 -5.90
N LEU A 291 -24.40 0.39 -4.73
CA LEU A 291 -23.43 1.08 -3.88
C LEU A 291 -22.43 0.12 -3.22
N ASP A 292 -22.73 -1.17 -3.17
CA ASP A 292 -21.79 -2.21 -2.71
C ASP A 292 -20.66 -2.48 -3.74
N SER A 293 -20.73 -1.86 -4.92
CA SER A 293 -19.63 -1.87 -5.90
C SER A 293 -18.40 -1.07 -5.45
N TYR A 294 -18.52 -0.25 -4.39
CA TYR A 294 -17.42 0.55 -3.84
C TYR A 294 -16.43 -0.32 -3.06
N PRO A 295 -15.20 -0.54 -3.59
CA PRO A 295 -14.30 -1.57 -3.03
C PRO A 295 -13.67 -1.20 -1.69
N TYR A 296 -13.71 0.09 -1.29
CA TYR A 296 -13.12 0.56 -0.04
C TYR A 296 -14.05 0.47 1.18
N ASN A 297 -15.32 0.08 0.99
CA ASN A 297 -16.31 -0.04 2.07
C ASN A 297 -16.54 -1.50 2.47
N ALA A 298 -15.50 -2.18 2.94
CA ALA A 298 -15.54 -3.61 3.22
C ALA A 298 -16.44 -3.97 4.40
N VAL A 299 -17.21 -5.06 4.24
CA VAL A 299 -17.93 -5.78 5.33
C VAL A 299 -16.94 -6.46 6.26
N SER A 300 -15.83 -6.95 5.70
CA SER A 300 -14.73 -7.55 6.45
C SER A 300 -13.43 -7.31 5.68
N VAL A 301 -12.39 -6.93 6.40
CA VAL A 301 -11.04 -6.76 5.81
C VAL A 301 -10.33 -8.08 5.53
N PHE A 302 -10.91 -9.21 5.92
CA PHE A 302 -10.35 -10.55 5.74
C PHE A 302 -11.05 -11.33 4.62
N ALA A 303 -12.37 -11.18 4.50
CA ALA A 303 -13.19 -11.93 3.57
C ALA A 303 -13.04 -11.42 2.14
N LEU A 304 -13.02 -12.34 1.18
CA LEU A 304 -12.97 -12.03 -0.25
C LEU A 304 -14.40 -11.79 -0.79
N HIS A 305 -14.52 -10.90 -1.78
CA HIS A 305 -15.81 -10.57 -2.37
C HIS A 305 -16.35 -11.73 -3.22
N PRO A 306 -17.53 -12.30 -2.89
CA PRO A 306 -18.08 -13.45 -3.62
C PRO A 306 -18.36 -13.19 -5.09
N ILE A 307 -18.55 -11.93 -5.51
CA ILE A 307 -18.84 -11.58 -6.90
C ILE A 307 -17.74 -12.03 -7.87
N TYR A 308 -16.49 -12.13 -7.38
CA TYR A 308 -15.33 -12.53 -8.17
C TYR A 308 -15.18 -14.05 -8.34
N ILE A 309 -16.06 -14.84 -7.71
CA ILE A 309 -16.05 -16.30 -7.84
C ILE A 309 -16.53 -16.70 -9.24
N ASN A 310 -15.76 -17.52 -9.95
CA ASN A 310 -16.21 -18.19 -11.16
C ASN A 310 -17.05 -19.40 -10.79
N ILE A 311 -18.30 -19.44 -11.27
CA ILE A 311 -19.30 -20.45 -10.91
C ILE A 311 -18.89 -21.83 -11.42
N GLU A 312 -18.34 -21.94 -12.64
CA GLU A 312 -17.96 -23.22 -13.26
C GLU A 312 -16.78 -23.90 -12.55
N LYS A 313 -16.01 -23.11 -11.79
CA LYS A 313 -14.92 -23.62 -10.97
C LYS A 313 -15.34 -24.02 -9.55
N MET A 314 -16.60 -23.81 -9.17
CA MET A 314 -17.13 -24.26 -7.86
C MET A 314 -17.58 -25.72 -7.87
N GLY A 315 -18.23 -26.14 -8.95
CA GLY A 315 -18.81 -27.48 -9.06
C GLY A 315 -19.56 -27.69 -10.38
N ARG A 316 -20.22 -28.81 -10.53
CA ARG A 316 -20.89 -29.20 -11.76
C ARG A 316 -22.36 -28.75 -11.76
N LEU A 317 -22.70 -27.86 -12.67
CA LEU A 317 -24.08 -27.44 -12.88
C LEU A 317 -24.92 -28.57 -13.53
N THR A 318 -26.18 -28.74 -13.11
CA THR A 318 -27.14 -29.61 -13.80
C THR A 318 -27.44 -29.05 -15.19
N PRO A 319 -27.96 -29.85 -16.14
CA PRO A 319 -28.28 -29.37 -17.50
C PRO A 319 -29.19 -28.14 -17.52
N ALA A 320 -30.20 -28.09 -16.64
CA ALA A 320 -31.10 -26.96 -16.52
C ALA A 320 -30.42 -25.70 -15.99
N GLN A 321 -29.57 -25.84 -14.95
CA GLN A 321 -28.76 -24.76 -14.41
C GLN A 321 -27.74 -24.27 -15.45
N LYS A 322 -27.08 -25.18 -16.16
CA LYS A 322 -26.12 -24.82 -17.23
C LYS A 322 -26.79 -24.00 -18.33
N LYS A 323 -27.99 -24.40 -18.81
CA LYS A 323 -28.74 -23.63 -19.80
C LYS A 323 -29.04 -22.21 -19.28
N LYS A 324 -29.49 -22.08 -18.05
CA LYS A 324 -29.75 -20.77 -17.42
C LYS A 324 -28.48 -19.94 -17.30
N TYR A 325 -27.39 -20.56 -16.85
CA TYR A 325 -26.09 -19.93 -16.71
C TYR A 325 -25.60 -19.36 -18.03
N GLU A 326 -25.61 -20.13 -19.12
CA GLU A 326 -25.17 -19.67 -20.44
C GLU A 326 -26.01 -18.53 -20.98
N ALA A 327 -27.33 -18.56 -20.77
CA ALA A 327 -28.22 -17.47 -21.19
C ALA A 327 -27.88 -16.16 -20.44
N GLN A 328 -27.72 -16.21 -19.11
CA GLN A 328 -27.39 -15.03 -18.31
C GLN A 328 -25.94 -14.54 -18.55
N LYS A 329 -24.99 -15.46 -18.75
CA LYS A 329 -23.61 -15.15 -19.13
C LYS A 329 -23.59 -14.35 -20.44
N ALA A 330 -24.30 -14.81 -21.47
CA ALA A 330 -24.38 -14.10 -22.75
C ALA A 330 -25.01 -12.70 -22.59
N GLU A 331 -26.07 -12.59 -21.79
CA GLU A 331 -26.74 -11.31 -21.51
C GLU A 331 -25.83 -10.31 -20.83
N PHE A 332 -25.24 -10.72 -19.69
CA PHE A 332 -24.39 -9.80 -18.90
C PHE A 332 -23.06 -9.48 -19.61
N ASN A 333 -22.48 -10.45 -20.33
CA ASN A 333 -21.20 -10.23 -21.00
C ASN A 333 -21.33 -9.27 -22.20
N ALA A 334 -22.54 -9.14 -22.77
CA ALA A 334 -22.82 -8.18 -23.82
C ALA A 334 -22.87 -6.71 -23.35
N LYS A 335 -23.07 -6.48 -22.04
CA LYS A 335 -23.14 -5.13 -21.47
C LYS A 335 -21.79 -4.40 -21.53
N LYS A 336 -21.83 -3.08 -21.77
CA LYS A 336 -20.63 -2.23 -21.82
C LYS A 336 -20.05 -1.94 -20.45
N ILE A 337 -20.87 -1.91 -19.42
CA ILE A 337 -20.51 -1.65 -18.02
C ILE A 337 -20.80 -2.88 -17.16
N ALA A 338 -20.18 -2.97 -16.01
CA ALA A 338 -20.51 -3.99 -15.02
C ALA A 338 -21.82 -3.63 -14.32
N ASP A 339 -22.83 -4.49 -14.47
CA ASP A 339 -24.13 -4.39 -13.80
C ASP A 339 -24.05 -5.14 -12.47
N TYR A 340 -23.46 -4.47 -11.46
CA TYR A 340 -23.02 -5.09 -10.22
C TYR A 340 -24.14 -5.87 -9.53
N GLN A 341 -25.26 -5.21 -9.21
CA GLN A 341 -26.33 -5.85 -8.43
C GLN A 341 -26.99 -7.00 -9.19
N CYS A 342 -27.29 -6.80 -10.49
CA CYS A 342 -27.90 -7.84 -11.30
C CYS A 342 -26.99 -9.07 -11.43
N VAL A 343 -25.69 -8.87 -11.62
CA VAL A 343 -24.69 -9.96 -11.68
C VAL A 343 -24.60 -10.69 -10.34
N TYR A 344 -24.54 -9.94 -9.23
CA TYR A 344 -24.44 -10.52 -7.90
C TYR A 344 -25.68 -11.37 -7.56
N ASP A 345 -26.88 -10.87 -7.86
CA ASP A 345 -28.15 -11.59 -7.64
C ASP A 345 -28.22 -12.87 -8.49
N ALA A 346 -27.81 -12.77 -9.75
CA ALA A 346 -27.78 -13.91 -10.63
C ALA A 346 -26.79 -15.00 -10.14
N LYS A 347 -25.56 -14.60 -9.75
CA LYS A 347 -24.56 -15.51 -9.19
C LYS A 347 -25.06 -16.17 -7.90
N THR A 348 -25.74 -15.42 -7.05
CA THR A 348 -26.28 -15.92 -5.76
C THR A 348 -27.23 -17.09 -5.95
N VAL A 349 -27.99 -17.13 -7.03
CA VAL A 349 -28.87 -18.26 -7.35
C VAL A 349 -28.04 -19.54 -7.57
N PHE A 350 -26.94 -19.45 -8.32
CA PHE A 350 -26.03 -20.58 -8.57
C PHE A 350 -25.25 -20.96 -7.33
N PHE A 351 -24.78 -20.00 -6.55
CA PHE A 351 -24.09 -20.24 -5.27
C PHE A 351 -24.94 -21.07 -4.31
N LYS A 352 -26.21 -20.69 -4.14
CA LYS A 352 -27.15 -21.45 -3.30
C LYS A 352 -27.45 -22.85 -3.83
N ALA A 353 -27.48 -23.01 -5.14
CA ALA A 353 -27.72 -24.31 -5.76
C ALA A 353 -26.50 -25.24 -5.58
N LEU A 354 -25.30 -24.77 -5.87
CA LEU A 354 -24.04 -25.52 -5.67
C LEU A 354 -23.77 -25.83 -4.20
N TYR A 355 -24.01 -24.86 -3.29
CA TYR A 355 -23.94 -25.10 -1.86
C TYR A 355 -24.82 -26.28 -1.43
N LYS A 356 -26.09 -26.33 -1.85
CA LYS A 356 -26.99 -27.42 -1.51
C LYS A 356 -26.51 -28.77 -2.06
N GLN A 357 -25.88 -28.76 -3.22
CA GLN A 357 -25.41 -29.93 -3.92
C GLN A 357 -24.12 -30.52 -3.30
N ASP A 358 -23.14 -29.66 -3.03
CA ASP A 358 -21.75 -30.06 -2.85
C ASP A 358 -21.23 -29.86 -1.41
N LYS A 359 -22.01 -29.19 -0.52
CA LYS A 359 -21.56 -28.81 0.83
C LYS A 359 -21.03 -29.97 1.65
N ASP A 360 -21.74 -31.13 1.67
CA ASP A 360 -21.40 -32.26 2.53
C ASP A 360 -20.08 -32.92 2.08
N ALA A 361 -19.88 -33.03 0.77
CA ALA A 361 -18.65 -33.54 0.19
C ALA A 361 -17.47 -32.56 0.45
N LEU A 362 -17.73 -31.26 0.30
CA LEU A 362 -16.71 -30.26 0.51
C LEU A 362 -16.25 -30.21 1.97
N PHE A 363 -17.18 -30.11 2.91
CA PHE A 363 -16.86 -30.00 4.35
C PHE A 363 -16.20 -31.25 4.91
N GLY A 364 -16.45 -32.41 4.28
CA GLY A 364 -15.76 -33.67 4.59
C GLY A 364 -14.32 -33.73 4.10
N SER A 365 -13.91 -32.82 3.16
CA SER A 365 -12.59 -32.88 2.52
C SER A 365 -11.47 -32.38 3.45
N GLU A 366 -10.28 -32.96 3.31
CA GLU A 366 -9.09 -32.48 4.06
C GLU A 366 -8.67 -31.06 3.65
N GLU A 367 -8.90 -30.70 2.40
CA GLU A 367 -8.60 -29.37 1.86
C GLU A 367 -9.44 -28.29 2.56
N TYR A 368 -10.75 -28.53 2.72
CA TYR A 368 -11.62 -27.61 3.44
C TYR A 368 -11.26 -27.53 4.94
N LYS A 369 -10.99 -28.66 5.58
CA LYS A 369 -10.58 -28.67 6.99
C LYS A 369 -9.31 -27.88 7.23
N ALA A 370 -8.33 -27.98 6.32
CA ALA A 370 -7.11 -27.20 6.39
C ALA A 370 -7.38 -25.70 6.21
N PHE A 371 -8.24 -25.32 5.25
CA PHE A 371 -8.69 -23.95 5.04
C PHE A 371 -9.40 -23.38 6.27
N GLU A 372 -10.37 -24.12 6.82
CA GLU A 372 -11.12 -23.69 8.01
C GLU A 372 -10.19 -23.50 9.21
N LYS A 373 -9.32 -24.48 9.49
CA LYS A 373 -8.33 -24.41 10.58
C LYS A 373 -7.44 -23.16 10.45
N LYS A 374 -6.96 -22.84 9.24
CA LYS A 374 -6.11 -21.68 8.97
C LYS A 374 -6.86 -20.36 9.21
N ASN A 375 -8.14 -20.30 8.83
CA ASN A 375 -8.89 -19.05 8.72
C ASN A 375 -9.93 -18.84 9.83
N ASN A 376 -10.12 -19.80 10.74
CA ASN A 376 -11.24 -19.85 11.71
C ASN A 376 -11.37 -18.56 12.55
N ALA A 377 -10.27 -17.89 12.87
CA ALA A 377 -10.26 -16.70 13.70
C ALA A 377 -11.10 -15.55 13.14
N TRP A 378 -11.11 -15.36 11.82
CA TRP A 378 -11.93 -14.35 11.14
C TRP A 378 -13.16 -14.94 10.44
N LEU A 379 -13.06 -16.19 9.96
CA LEU A 379 -14.09 -16.84 9.15
C LEU A 379 -15.37 -17.14 9.96
N GLU A 380 -15.24 -17.59 11.19
CA GLU A 380 -16.39 -17.88 12.06
C GLU A 380 -17.17 -16.61 12.45
N PRO A 381 -16.54 -15.52 12.94
CA PRO A 381 -17.22 -14.25 13.19
C PRO A 381 -17.88 -13.66 11.92
N TYR A 382 -17.20 -13.69 10.79
CA TYR A 382 -17.74 -13.25 9.50
C TYR A 382 -19.00 -14.03 9.12
N ALA A 383 -18.92 -15.35 9.10
CA ALA A 383 -20.04 -16.22 8.74
C ALA A 383 -21.23 -16.07 9.72
N ALA A 384 -20.95 -15.90 11.01
CA ALA A 384 -21.96 -15.68 12.03
C ALA A 384 -22.69 -14.33 11.84
N PHE A 385 -21.94 -13.26 11.56
CA PHE A 385 -22.50 -11.92 11.33
C PHE A 385 -23.42 -11.92 10.10
N LEU A 386 -22.93 -12.43 8.94
CA LEU A 386 -23.74 -12.47 7.73
C LEU A 386 -24.94 -13.42 7.85
N SER A 387 -24.79 -14.53 8.52
CA SER A 387 -25.89 -15.47 8.78
C SER A 387 -27.04 -14.80 9.55
N LYS A 388 -26.70 -14.00 10.57
CA LYS A 388 -27.70 -13.25 11.34
C LYS A 388 -28.39 -12.17 10.49
N ARG A 389 -27.60 -11.45 9.66
CA ARG A 389 -28.10 -10.38 8.79
C ARG A 389 -29.01 -10.92 7.69
N ASP A 390 -28.55 -11.90 6.92
CA ASP A 390 -29.17 -12.33 5.66
C ASP A 390 -30.05 -13.58 5.82
N LYS A 391 -30.13 -14.14 7.03
CA LYS A 391 -30.94 -15.35 7.34
C LYS A 391 -30.54 -16.56 6.49
N GLN A 392 -29.25 -16.71 6.18
CA GLN A 392 -28.67 -17.88 5.53
C GLN A 392 -27.84 -18.69 6.53
N PRO A 393 -27.60 -20.00 6.31
CA PRO A 393 -26.71 -20.81 7.15
C PRO A 393 -25.29 -20.23 7.20
N LYS A 394 -24.60 -20.30 8.33
CA LYS A 394 -23.18 -19.90 8.46
C LYS A 394 -22.30 -20.63 7.43
N ASP A 395 -22.53 -21.92 7.26
CA ASP A 395 -21.76 -22.78 6.35
C ASP A 395 -21.85 -22.34 4.89
N TYR A 396 -22.95 -21.65 4.51
CA TYR A 396 -23.06 -21.05 3.17
C TYR A 396 -21.98 -20.01 2.92
N TYR A 397 -21.69 -19.15 3.87
CA TYR A 397 -20.64 -18.13 3.74
C TYR A 397 -19.24 -18.75 3.80
N LYS A 398 -19.03 -19.76 4.65
CA LYS A 398 -17.80 -20.53 4.68
C LYS A 398 -17.52 -21.24 3.35
N PHE A 399 -18.56 -21.81 2.74
CA PHE A 399 -18.51 -22.42 1.42
C PHE A 399 -18.06 -21.42 0.34
N LEU A 400 -18.62 -20.21 0.32
CA LEU A 400 -18.24 -19.17 -0.62
C LEU A 400 -16.79 -18.71 -0.42
N GLN A 401 -16.38 -18.48 0.82
CA GLN A 401 -15.03 -18.05 1.14
C GLN A 401 -13.97 -19.10 0.77
N PHE A 402 -14.25 -20.37 0.94
CA PHE A 402 -13.38 -21.44 0.47
C PHE A 402 -13.16 -21.38 -1.05
N HIS A 403 -14.22 -21.24 -1.83
CA HIS A 403 -14.11 -21.16 -3.28
C HIS A 403 -13.41 -19.88 -3.75
N ALA A 404 -13.66 -18.75 -3.11
CA ALA A 404 -13.00 -17.50 -3.40
C ALA A 404 -11.48 -17.58 -3.13
N ASP A 405 -11.10 -18.08 -1.95
CA ASP A 405 -9.71 -18.29 -1.54
C ASP A 405 -8.96 -19.19 -2.53
N ARG A 406 -9.54 -20.35 -2.86
CA ARG A 406 -8.95 -21.31 -3.78
C ARG A 406 -8.75 -20.75 -5.18
N GLN A 407 -9.75 -20.07 -5.73
CA GLN A 407 -9.71 -19.51 -7.08
C GLN A 407 -8.69 -18.38 -7.20
N LEU A 408 -8.59 -17.51 -6.20
CA LEU A 408 -7.60 -16.47 -6.19
C LEU A 408 -6.19 -17.01 -6.01
N ALA A 409 -5.99 -17.96 -5.07
CA ALA A 409 -4.70 -18.59 -4.87
C ALA A 409 -4.20 -19.31 -6.13
N ASP A 410 -5.09 -19.99 -6.87
CA ASP A 410 -4.78 -20.65 -8.15
C ASP A 410 -4.38 -19.62 -9.23
N ALA A 411 -5.06 -18.48 -9.30
CA ALA A 411 -4.71 -17.42 -10.25
C ALA A 411 -3.36 -16.77 -9.92
N VAL A 412 -3.06 -16.55 -8.64
CA VAL A 412 -1.78 -16.00 -8.18
C VAL A 412 -0.63 -16.98 -8.44
N ALA A 413 -0.81 -18.27 -8.14
CA ALA A 413 0.19 -19.29 -8.41
C ALA A 413 0.51 -19.38 -9.91
N TYR A 414 -0.50 -19.23 -10.77
CA TYR A 414 -0.31 -19.15 -12.21
C TYR A 414 0.52 -17.92 -12.61
N ALA A 415 0.16 -16.73 -12.11
CA ALA A 415 0.91 -15.51 -12.38
C ALA A 415 2.40 -15.64 -11.97
N HIS A 416 2.68 -16.21 -10.80
CA HIS A 416 4.05 -16.50 -10.35
C HIS A 416 4.79 -17.43 -11.33
N SER A 417 4.11 -18.46 -11.86
CA SER A 417 4.74 -19.44 -12.76
C SER A 417 5.24 -18.83 -14.07
N ILE A 418 4.72 -17.66 -14.44
CA ILE A 418 5.11 -16.90 -15.63
C ILE A 418 5.84 -15.57 -15.31
N GLY A 419 6.26 -15.39 -14.06
CA GLY A 419 7.07 -14.25 -13.63
C GLY A 419 6.31 -12.93 -13.48
N VAL A 420 5.04 -12.97 -13.09
CA VAL A 420 4.20 -11.79 -12.82
C VAL A 420 3.82 -11.76 -11.34
N ALA A 421 4.14 -10.67 -10.66
CA ALA A 421 3.78 -10.41 -9.27
C ALA A 421 2.40 -9.77 -9.15
N MET A 422 1.72 -10.00 -8.01
CA MET A 422 0.42 -9.41 -7.71
C MET A 422 0.56 -8.33 -6.63
N LYS A 423 0.03 -7.13 -6.92
CA LYS A 423 -0.02 -6.02 -5.96
C LYS A 423 -1.47 -5.73 -5.58
N GLY A 424 -1.77 -5.87 -4.29
CA GLY A 424 -3.07 -5.55 -3.71
C GLY A 424 -3.17 -4.09 -3.27
N ASP A 425 -4.38 -3.69 -2.93
CA ASP A 425 -4.67 -2.40 -2.32
C ASP A 425 -5.36 -2.63 -0.97
N ILE A 426 -4.87 -1.99 0.07
CA ILE A 426 -5.34 -2.17 1.46
C ILE A 426 -5.95 -0.85 1.93
N PRO A 427 -7.30 -0.75 1.96
CA PRO A 427 -8.00 0.44 2.42
C PRO A 427 -7.57 0.89 3.81
N ILE A 428 -7.44 2.19 4.02
CA ILE A 428 -7.22 2.74 5.37
C ILE A 428 -8.47 2.53 6.24
N GLY A 429 -9.67 2.60 5.67
CA GLY A 429 -10.91 2.53 6.41
C GLY A 429 -11.52 1.15 6.53
N ILE A 430 -12.54 1.06 7.37
CA ILE A 430 -13.52 -0.03 7.44
C ILE A 430 -14.93 0.56 7.46
N SER A 431 -15.94 -0.20 7.05
CA SER A 431 -17.31 0.24 7.28
C SER A 431 -17.63 0.28 8.79
N PRO A 432 -18.32 1.31 9.28
CA PRO A 432 -18.83 1.30 10.67
C PRO A 432 -19.82 0.15 10.93
N ASP A 433 -20.45 -0.39 9.86
CA ASP A 433 -21.39 -1.51 9.92
C ASP A 433 -20.73 -2.86 9.58
N SER A 434 -19.40 -2.93 9.59
CA SER A 434 -18.63 -4.12 9.28
C SER A 434 -18.63 -5.16 10.41
N VAL A 435 -18.25 -6.38 10.06
CA VAL A 435 -17.92 -7.44 11.01
C VAL A 435 -16.81 -6.99 11.97
N ASP A 436 -15.80 -6.32 11.43
CA ASP A 436 -14.64 -5.83 12.20
C ASP A 436 -15.06 -4.86 13.29
N ALA A 437 -15.89 -3.86 12.95
CA ALA A 437 -16.43 -2.91 13.92
C ALA A 437 -17.34 -3.57 14.97
N ALA A 438 -18.11 -4.58 14.57
CA ALA A 438 -19.02 -5.29 15.47
C ALA A 438 -18.29 -6.24 16.44
N VAL A 439 -17.20 -6.87 16.00
CA VAL A 439 -16.43 -7.85 16.79
C VAL A 439 -15.38 -7.17 17.67
N TYR A 440 -14.77 -6.09 17.18
CA TYR A 440 -13.68 -5.37 17.83
C TYR A 440 -13.97 -3.87 18.01
N PRO A 441 -15.12 -3.48 18.64
CA PRO A 441 -15.52 -2.07 18.70
C PRO A 441 -14.49 -1.17 19.39
N ASP A 442 -13.72 -1.68 20.34
CA ASP A 442 -12.71 -0.93 21.10
C ASP A 442 -11.48 -0.53 20.25
N LEU A 443 -11.28 -1.16 19.10
CA LEU A 443 -10.20 -0.84 18.19
C LEU A 443 -10.51 0.39 17.31
N PHE A 444 -11.76 0.87 17.31
CA PHE A 444 -12.23 1.92 16.43
C PHE A 444 -12.92 3.04 17.20
N ASN A 445 -12.79 4.25 16.70
CA ASN A 445 -13.48 5.43 17.22
C ASN A 445 -14.80 5.60 16.44
N LEU A 446 -15.83 4.87 16.84
CA LEU A 446 -17.14 4.81 16.15
C LEU A 446 -17.96 6.11 16.25
N ASP A 447 -17.57 7.03 17.13
CA ASP A 447 -18.13 8.36 17.33
C ASP A 447 -17.51 9.44 16.43
N ALA A 448 -16.47 9.10 15.70
CA ALA A 448 -15.73 9.96 14.80
C ALA A 448 -15.75 9.42 13.36
N SER A 449 -15.46 10.30 12.40
CA SER A 449 -15.32 9.97 10.98
C SER A 449 -13.94 10.40 10.47
N ALA A 450 -13.31 9.53 9.69
CA ALA A 450 -12.09 9.86 8.94
C ALA A 450 -12.45 10.62 7.66
N GLY A 451 -11.51 11.42 7.17
CA GLY A 451 -11.63 12.16 5.93
C GLY A 451 -10.34 12.84 5.50
N ALA A 452 -10.46 13.82 4.64
CA ALA A 452 -9.36 14.67 4.20
C ALA A 452 -9.68 16.16 4.42
N PRO A 453 -8.67 16.99 4.75
CA PRO A 453 -8.82 18.43 4.71
C PRO A 453 -9.10 18.92 3.28
N PRO A 454 -9.51 20.19 3.10
CA PRO A 454 -9.62 20.79 1.77
C PRO A 454 -8.35 20.61 0.94
N ASP A 455 -8.54 20.17 -0.28
CA ASP A 455 -7.49 19.89 -1.27
C ASP A 455 -7.99 20.16 -2.70
N ASP A 456 -7.19 19.79 -3.71
CA ASP A 456 -7.54 19.94 -5.12
C ASP A 456 -8.74 19.07 -5.57
N PHE A 457 -9.07 18.02 -4.82
CA PHE A 457 -10.24 17.17 -5.09
C PHE A 457 -11.53 17.72 -4.49
N SER A 458 -11.44 18.45 -3.37
CA SER A 458 -12.60 19.00 -2.66
C SER A 458 -12.25 20.23 -1.83
N ILE A 459 -12.78 21.41 -2.22
CA ILE A 459 -12.63 22.68 -1.50
C ILE A 459 -13.25 22.60 -0.09
N SER A 460 -14.30 21.80 0.10
CA SER A 460 -14.96 21.60 1.39
C SER A 460 -14.29 20.52 2.27
N GLY A 461 -13.23 19.88 1.77
CA GLY A 461 -12.70 18.65 2.36
C GLY A 461 -13.62 17.46 2.11
N GLN A 462 -13.18 16.28 2.54
CA GLN A 462 -13.91 15.03 2.33
C GLN A 462 -14.27 14.37 3.66
N ASN A 463 -15.48 13.82 3.74
CA ASN A 463 -15.88 12.88 4.78
C ASN A 463 -16.00 11.48 4.16
N TRP A 464 -15.12 10.56 4.55
CA TRP A 464 -15.09 9.21 3.99
C TRP A 464 -16.10 8.25 4.65
N GLY A 465 -16.73 8.66 5.77
CA GLY A 465 -17.80 7.92 6.42
C GLY A 465 -17.35 6.70 7.22
N PHE A 466 -16.07 6.46 7.45
CA PHE A 466 -15.56 5.36 8.24
C PHE A 466 -14.85 5.84 9.52
N PRO A 467 -14.85 5.02 10.59
CA PRO A 467 -14.29 5.39 11.88
C PRO A 467 -12.76 5.51 11.82
N THR A 468 -12.19 6.33 12.70
CA THR A 468 -10.75 6.37 12.92
C THR A 468 -10.31 5.24 13.86
N TYR A 469 -9.00 4.96 13.91
CA TYR A 469 -8.45 3.89 14.74
C TYR A 469 -8.09 4.35 16.14
N ASN A 470 -8.38 3.51 17.13
CA ASN A 470 -7.89 3.66 18.49
C ASN A 470 -6.49 3.03 18.59
N TRP A 471 -5.48 3.80 18.18
CA TRP A 471 -4.10 3.31 18.10
C TRP A 471 -3.50 2.94 19.45
N ASP A 472 -3.91 3.59 20.53
CA ASP A 472 -3.43 3.28 21.87
C ASP A 472 -3.94 1.91 22.32
N ARG A 473 -5.22 1.60 22.10
CA ARG A 473 -5.78 0.27 22.35
C ARG A 473 -5.12 -0.80 21.47
N MET A 474 -4.87 -0.51 20.19
CA MET A 474 -4.18 -1.45 19.29
C MET A 474 -2.73 -1.71 19.68
N ALA A 475 -2.06 -0.74 20.31
CA ALA A 475 -0.67 -0.90 20.77
C ALA A 475 -0.55 -1.90 21.93
N GLU A 476 -1.59 -2.05 22.77
CA GLU A 476 -1.60 -2.93 23.94
C GLU A 476 -1.37 -4.41 23.57
N ASP A 477 -1.84 -4.84 22.38
CA ASP A 477 -1.64 -6.20 21.85
C ASP A 477 -0.60 -6.26 20.73
N GLY A 478 0.18 -5.19 20.56
CA GLY A 478 1.20 -5.08 19.51
C GLY A 478 0.60 -5.02 18.10
N TYR A 479 -0.57 -4.39 17.93
CA TYR A 479 -1.28 -4.20 16.65
C TYR A 479 -1.75 -5.52 16.01
N ALA A 480 -2.20 -6.47 16.82
CA ALA A 480 -2.53 -7.84 16.39
C ALA A 480 -3.53 -7.89 15.23
N TRP A 481 -4.59 -7.05 15.25
CA TRP A 481 -5.60 -6.99 14.20
C TRP A 481 -5.00 -6.56 12.84
N TRP A 482 -4.19 -5.49 12.80
CA TRP A 482 -3.52 -5.05 11.58
C TRP A 482 -2.54 -6.08 11.05
N LYS A 483 -1.75 -6.69 11.95
CA LYS A 483 -0.82 -7.77 11.58
C LYS A 483 -1.55 -8.97 10.99
N ALA A 484 -2.69 -9.36 11.54
CA ALA A 484 -3.52 -10.43 11.01
C ALA A 484 -4.07 -10.09 9.62
N ARG A 485 -4.53 -8.85 9.40
CA ARG A 485 -4.98 -8.34 8.10
C ARG A 485 -3.87 -8.43 7.04
N PHE A 486 -2.68 -7.93 7.32
CA PHE A 486 -1.56 -8.00 6.39
C PHE A 486 -1.16 -9.45 6.08
N ARG A 487 -1.08 -10.31 7.11
CA ARG A 487 -0.78 -11.74 6.92
C ARG A 487 -1.81 -12.45 6.06
N LYS A 488 -3.10 -12.10 6.20
CA LYS A 488 -4.14 -12.67 5.33
C LYS A 488 -3.96 -12.22 3.88
N MET A 489 -3.66 -10.96 3.64
CA MET A 489 -3.46 -10.45 2.29
C MET A 489 -2.19 -11.01 1.63
N GLN A 490 -1.17 -11.37 2.40
CA GLN A 490 0.04 -12.06 1.91
C GLN A 490 -0.26 -13.46 1.30
N ASP A 491 -1.42 -14.05 1.59
CA ASP A 491 -1.83 -15.29 0.92
C ASP A 491 -2.01 -15.08 -0.59
N TYR A 492 -2.28 -13.85 -1.04
CA TYR A 492 -2.64 -13.52 -2.42
C TYR A 492 -1.74 -12.48 -3.08
N PHE A 493 -1.09 -11.62 -2.30
CA PHE A 493 -0.32 -10.50 -2.82
C PHE A 493 1.15 -10.61 -2.46
N ASP A 494 1.96 -10.07 -3.34
CA ASP A 494 3.42 -9.99 -3.24
C ASP A 494 3.88 -8.59 -2.86
N ALA A 495 3.08 -7.61 -3.25
CA ALA A 495 3.21 -6.20 -2.92
C ALA A 495 1.84 -5.66 -2.50
N TYR A 496 1.81 -4.55 -1.79
CA TYR A 496 0.58 -3.88 -1.42
C TYR A 496 0.73 -2.37 -1.42
N ARG A 497 -0.33 -1.70 -1.83
CA ARG A 497 -0.51 -0.27 -1.62
C ARG A 497 -1.19 -0.08 -0.27
N VAL A 498 -0.55 0.65 0.62
CA VAL A 498 -1.21 1.17 1.81
C VAL A 498 -1.97 2.41 1.39
N ASP A 499 -3.28 2.29 1.34
CA ASP A 499 -4.16 3.42 1.09
C ASP A 499 -4.01 4.45 2.20
N HIS A 500 -3.86 5.73 1.83
CA HIS A 500 -3.66 6.85 2.72
C HIS A 500 -2.63 6.58 3.85
N ILE A 501 -1.39 6.27 3.48
CA ILE A 501 -0.33 5.96 4.48
C ILE A 501 -0.14 7.09 5.49
N LEU A 502 -0.49 8.32 5.13
CA LEU A 502 -0.49 9.47 6.03
C LEU A 502 -1.34 9.23 7.28
N GLY A 503 -2.38 8.39 7.20
CA GLY A 503 -3.23 7.99 8.33
C GLY A 503 -2.49 7.25 9.45
N PHE A 504 -1.31 6.68 9.16
CA PHE A 504 -0.45 6.08 10.18
C PHE A 504 0.44 7.10 10.90
N PHE A 505 0.62 8.27 10.33
CA PHE A 505 1.25 9.42 10.97
C PHE A 505 0.21 10.25 11.71
N ARG A 506 -0.85 10.62 11.00
CA ARG A 506 -2.00 11.40 11.45
C ARG A 506 -3.18 11.16 10.52
N ILE A 507 -4.39 11.21 11.04
CA ILE A 507 -5.62 11.12 10.25
C ILE A 507 -6.41 12.42 10.43
N TRP A 508 -7.08 12.88 9.36
CA TRP A 508 -8.06 13.95 9.47
C TRP A 508 -9.32 13.37 10.07
N GLN A 509 -9.72 13.87 11.23
CA GLN A 509 -10.87 13.40 11.99
C GLN A 509 -11.92 14.48 12.12
N MET A 510 -13.17 14.08 11.95
CA MET A 510 -14.36 14.91 12.08
C MET A 510 -15.33 14.28 13.04
N ARG A 511 -16.30 15.09 13.53
CA ARG A 511 -17.46 14.56 14.25
C ARG A 511 -18.33 13.74 13.29
N LYS A 512 -18.99 12.71 13.78
CA LYS A 512 -19.94 11.89 13.00
C LYS A 512 -21.09 12.72 12.39
N THR A 513 -21.37 13.88 12.95
CA THR A 513 -22.41 14.82 12.51
C THR A 513 -21.92 15.83 11.46
N ASP A 514 -20.62 15.84 11.13
CA ASP A 514 -20.07 16.75 10.13
C ASP A 514 -20.20 16.11 8.73
N VAL A 515 -20.60 16.89 7.76
CA VAL A 515 -20.70 16.49 6.33
C VAL A 515 -19.47 16.95 5.57
N TRP A 516 -19.02 18.21 5.83
CA TRP A 516 -17.82 18.76 5.22
C TRP A 516 -16.60 18.61 6.13
N GLY A 517 -15.42 18.46 5.50
CA GLY A 517 -14.15 18.30 6.19
C GLY A 517 -13.61 19.54 6.88
N LEU A 518 -14.20 20.74 6.66
CA LEU A 518 -13.68 22.02 7.14
C LEU A 518 -13.57 22.14 8.67
N CYS A 519 -14.39 21.44 9.44
CA CYS A 519 -14.35 21.45 10.91
C CYS A 519 -13.61 20.24 11.49
N GLY A 520 -12.85 19.53 10.68
CA GLY A 520 -11.98 18.46 11.16
C GLY A 520 -10.69 18.98 11.81
N HIS A 521 -9.93 18.05 12.37
CA HIS A 521 -8.58 18.28 12.89
C HIS A 521 -7.75 17.01 12.75
N PHE A 522 -6.42 17.14 12.81
CA PHE A 522 -5.54 15.98 12.80
C PHE A 522 -5.53 15.21 14.12
N VAL A 523 -5.50 13.88 14.06
CA VAL A 523 -5.35 12.98 15.20
C VAL A 523 -4.22 11.98 14.88
N PRO A 524 -3.18 11.87 15.76
CA PRO A 524 -2.96 12.67 16.96
C PRO A 524 -2.48 14.09 16.63
N ALA A 525 -2.74 15.03 17.54
CA ALA A 525 -2.27 16.41 17.44
C ALA A 525 -1.92 17.00 18.82
N LEU A 526 -1.27 18.16 18.78
CA LEU A 526 -0.92 18.98 19.93
C LEU A 526 -1.81 20.25 19.91
N PRO A 527 -3.05 20.19 20.43
CA PRO A 527 -3.96 21.32 20.46
C PRO A 527 -3.45 22.45 21.37
N TYR A 528 -4.14 23.57 21.37
CA TYR A 528 -3.89 24.71 22.24
C TYR A 528 -4.90 24.75 23.39
N SER A 529 -4.45 25.08 24.59
CA SER A 529 -5.34 25.51 25.66
C SER A 529 -5.83 26.95 25.40
N TYR A 530 -6.88 27.36 26.11
CA TYR A 530 -7.34 28.76 26.07
C TYR A 530 -6.22 29.75 26.51
N ASP A 531 -5.48 29.39 27.56
CA ASP A 531 -4.37 30.18 28.06
C ASP A 531 -3.22 30.30 27.07
N ASP A 532 -2.92 29.24 26.33
CA ASP A 532 -1.92 29.28 25.24
C ASP A 532 -2.32 30.29 24.16
N LEU A 533 -3.61 30.32 23.79
CA LEU A 533 -4.13 31.24 22.79
C LEU A 533 -4.09 32.69 23.29
N CYS A 534 -4.51 32.92 24.53
CA CYS A 534 -4.44 34.25 25.15
C CYS A 534 -2.97 34.73 25.23
N GLY A 535 -2.04 33.86 25.62
CA GLY A 535 -0.61 34.19 25.67
C GLY A 535 -0.01 34.54 24.31
N GLN A 536 -0.64 34.12 23.22
CA GLN A 536 -0.23 34.41 21.84
C GLN A 536 -1.01 35.59 21.19
N GLY A 537 -1.91 36.25 21.94
CA GLY A 537 -2.66 37.41 21.49
C GLY A 537 -4.07 37.11 20.99
N ILE A 538 -4.60 35.92 21.21
CA ILE A 538 -5.98 35.53 20.90
C ILE A 538 -6.75 35.28 22.20
N CYS A 539 -7.28 36.35 22.78
CA CYS A 539 -8.08 36.28 24.00
C CYS A 539 -9.54 36.66 23.69
N LEU A 540 -10.22 35.83 22.92
CA LEU A 540 -11.65 35.97 22.58
C LEU A 540 -12.48 35.12 23.51
N ASP A 541 -13.76 35.43 23.68
CA ASP A 541 -14.65 34.53 24.42
C ASP A 541 -14.79 33.19 23.70
N TRP A 542 -15.11 32.13 24.47
CA TRP A 542 -15.21 30.75 24.01
C TRP A 542 -16.19 30.59 22.84
N ASP A 543 -17.38 31.19 22.99
CA ASP A 543 -18.42 31.09 21.96
C ASP A 543 -18.00 31.79 20.66
N ARG A 544 -17.28 32.92 20.74
CA ARG A 544 -16.75 33.62 19.56
C ARG A 544 -15.74 32.77 18.78
N MET A 545 -14.99 31.92 19.48
CA MET A 545 -13.99 31.06 18.84
C MET A 545 -14.60 29.77 18.27
N THR A 546 -15.53 29.15 19.00
CA THR A 546 -15.92 27.75 18.74
C THR A 546 -17.31 27.56 18.16
N LYS A 547 -18.19 28.59 18.28
CA LYS A 547 -19.55 28.51 17.73
C LYS A 547 -19.64 29.19 16.36
N PRO A 548 -20.57 28.74 15.50
CA PRO A 548 -20.82 29.35 14.20
C PRO A 548 -21.06 30.85 14.29
N TYR A 549 -20.24 31.61 13.60
CA TYR A 549 -20.33 33.07 13.55
C TYR A 549 -21.28 33.50 12.43
N ILE A 550 -22.56 33.72 12.74
CA ILE A 550 -23.58 34.03 11.75
C ILE A 550 -24.08 35.45 11.97
N ARG A 551 -23.92 36.32 10.97
CA ARG A 551 -24.29 37.74 11.00
C ARG A 551 -25.12 38.10 9.77
N SER A 552 -26.06 39.05 9.93
CA SER A 552 -26.96 39.46 8.86
C SER A 552 -26.24 40.03 7.63
N ASN A 553 -25.07 40.66 7.83
CA ASN A 553 -24.33 41.36 6.80
C ASN A 553 -23.75 40.47 5.69
N PHE A 554 -23.54 39.19 5.96
CA PHE A 554 -23.00 38.27 4.94
C PHE A 554 -23.92 37.04 4.61
N LEU A 555 -25.10 36.96 5.24
CA LEU A 555 -26.04 35.88 4.90
C LEU A 555 -26.43 35.89 3.42
N GLY A 556 -26.55 37.08 2.81
CA GLY A 556 -26.84 37.20 1.39
C GLY A 556 -25.71 36.70 0.49
N ASP A 557 -24.46 36.83 0.91
CA ASP A 557 -23.31 36.31 0.17
C ASP A 557 -23.27 34.77 0.18
N VAL A 558 -23.72 34.16 1.28
CA VAL A 558 -23.72 32.68 1.46
C VAL A 558 -24.95 32.02 0.86
N LEU A 559 -26.13 32.60 1.01
CA LEU A 559 -27.43 31.97 0.70
C LEU A 559 -28.12 32.57 -0.54
N GLY A 560 -27.65 33.74 -1.01
CA GLY A 560 -28.23 34.43 -2.15
C GLY A 560 -29.74 34.69 -2.00
N TYR A 561 -30.52 34.33 -2.99
CA TYR A 561 -31.97 34.49 -3.01
C TYR A 561 -32.71 33.70 -1.91
N ASP A 562 -32.08 32.65 -1.33
CA ASP A 562 -32.70 31.78 -0.34
C ASP A 562 -32.50 32.30 1.11
N THR A 563 -31.87 33.46 1.29
CA THR A 563 -31.58 34.08 2.59
C THR A 563 -32.82 34.22 3.47
N GLU A 564 -33.91 34.74 2.94
CA GLU A 564 -35.14 34.98 3.72
C GLU A 564 -35.81 33.65 4.11
N TRP A 565 -35.73 32.62 3.26
CA TRP A 565 -36.19 31.29 3.64
C TRP A 565 -35.39 30.77 4.84
N ALA A 566 -34.04 30.85 4.80
CA ALA A 566 -33.18 30.37 5.85
C ALA A 566 -33.41 31.12 7.19
N LYS A 567 -33.52 32.45 7.17
CA LYS A 567 -33.84 33.27 8.35
C LYS A 567 -35.15 32.84 9.00
N LYS A 568 -36.16 32.51 8.18
CA LYS A 568 -37.49 32.12 8.66
C LYS A 568 -37.54 30.70 9.19
N ASN A 569 -36.87 29.76 8.56
CA ASN A 569 -37.09 28.32 8.76
C ASN A 569 -35.93 27.61 9.46
N ALA A 570 -34.66 28.02 9.23
CA ALA A 570 -33.47 27.35 9.73
C ALA A 570 -32.72 28.14 10.82
N LEU A 571 -32.85 29.45 10.84
CA LEU A 571 -32.15 30.31 11.78
C LEU A 571 -33.10 30.96 12.76
N GLN A 572 -32.56 31.48 13.86
CA GLN A 572 -33.27 32.28 14.86
C GLN A 572 -32.39 33.41 15.35
N THR A 573 -33.00 34.49 15.86
CA THR A 573 -32.33 35.73 16.28
C THR A 573 -33.15 36.46 17.32
N ASN A 574 -32.47 37.27 18.16
CA ASN A 574 -33.12 38.19 19.09
C ASN A 574 -33.06 39.66 18.66
N ASP A 575 -32.11 40.00 17.74
CA ASP A 575 -31.77 41.40 17.39
C ASP A 575 -31.73 41.64 15.87
N ASN A 576 -32.06 40.64 15.04
CA ASN A 576 -31.99 40.67 13.59
C ASN A 576 -30.58 40.89 13.00
N TYR A 577 -29.56 40.79 13.83
CA TYR A 577 -28.16 40.94 13.40
C TYR A 577 -27.35 39.69 13.67
N ILE A 578 -27.46 39.09 14.89
CA ILE A 578 -26.81 37.85 15.32
C ILE A 578 -27.79 36.69 15.15
N TYR A 579 -27.39 35.67 14.44
CA TYR A 579 -28.20 34.48 14.20
C TYR A 579 -27.53 33.22 14.77
N TRP A 580 -28.34 32.23 15.11
CA TRP A 580 -27.93 30.86 15.45
C TRP A 580 -28.92 29.85 14.87
N PHE A 581 -28.51 28.58 14.76
CA PHE A 581 -29.36 27.55 14.18
C PHE A 581 -30.55 27.20 15.08
N ARG A 582 -31.67 26.87 14.46
CA ARG A 582 -32.78 26.18 15.12
C ARG A 582 -32.39 24.73 15.43
N PRO A 583 -33.00 24.03 16.45
CA PRO A 583 -32.66 22.66 16.81
C PRO A 583 -32.75 21.64 15.67
N GLU A 584 -33.63 21.90 14.71
CA GLU A 584 -33.86 21.06 13.53
C GLU A 584 -32.70 21.14 12.50
N PHE A 585 -31.85 22.15 12.62
CA PHE A 585 -30.73 22.44 11.71
C PHE A 585 -29.41 22.65 12.48
N ASP A 586 -29.30 22.25 13.74
CA ASP A 586 -28.16 22.54 14.62
C ASP A 586 -26.92 21.70 14.38
N THR A 587 -26.97 20.75 13.41
CA THR A 587 -25.83 19.98 12.93
C THR A 587 -25.84 19.87 11.41
N GLN A 588 -24.67 19.70 10.81
CA GLN A 588 -24.55 19.51 9.35
C GLN A 588 -25.34 18.26 8.89
N ALA A 589 -25.32 17.18 9.66
CA ALA A 589 -26.08 15.96 9.35
C ALA A 589 -27.59 16.23 9.26
N LYS A 590 -28.17 16.97 10.20
CA LYS A 590 -29.60 17.33 10.14
C LYS A 590 -29.94 18.19 8.91
N VAL A 591 -29.04 19.10 8.53
CA VAL A 591 -29.20 19.89 7.31
C VAL A 591 -29.20 18.99 6.08
N GLN A 592 -28.26 18.05 6.01
CA GLN A 592 -28.18 17.09 4.91
C GLN A 592 -29.39 16.15 4.85
N GLU A 593 -29.81 15.61 5.99
CA GLU A 593 -31.01 14.76 6.11
C GLU A 593 -32.28 15.49 5.65
N TRP A 594 -32.41 16.77 6.00
CA TRP A 594 -33.52 17.61 5.51
C TRP A 594 -33.48 17.71 3.99
N ALA A 595 -32.33 18.01 3.41
CA ALA A 595 -32.20 18.14 1.95
C ALA A 595 -32.45 16.81 1.24
N ASP A 596 -31.86 15.72 1.71
CA ASP A 596 -32.03 14.37 1.14
C ASP A 596 -33.50 13.92 1.17
N ARG A 597 -34.22 14.18 2.25
CA ARG A 597 -35.64 13.87 2.36
C ARG A 597 -36.46 14.60 1.31
N LEU A 598 -36.24 15.90 1.15
CA LEU A 598 -36.95 16.68 0.13
C LEU A 598 -36.62 16.23 -1.30
N MET A 599 -35.35 15.93 -1.55
CA MET A 599 -34.90 15.45 -2.87
C MET A 599 -35.44 14.06 -3.22
N ALA A 600 -35.64 13.21 -2.22
CA ALA A 600 -36.22 11.87 -2.41
C ALA A 600 -37.75 11.87 -2.59
N ASN A 601 -38.45 12.91 -2.14
CA ASN A 601 -39.93 12.97 -2.13
C ASN A 601 -40.45 14.19 -2.92
N SER A 602 -40.80 13.98 -4.17
CA SER A 602 -41.28 15.04 -5.06
C SER A 602 -42.60 15.71 -4.58
N GLN A 603 -43.41 15.03 -3.74
CA GLN A 603 -44.63 15.64 -3.15
C GLN A 603 -44.25 16.60 -2.02
N GLU A 604 -43.31 16.20 -1.15
CA GLU A 604 -42.79 17.07 -0.08
C GLU A 604 -42.04 18.28 -0.68
N LEU A 605 -41.26 18.06 -1.72
CA LEU A 605 -40.56 19.13 -2.41
C LEU A 605 -41.54 20.18 -2.97
N LYS A 606 -42.60 19.74 -3.65
CA LYS A 606 -43.65 20.65 -4.13
C LYS A 606 -44.39 21.36 -2.99
N ALA A 607 -44.68 20.67 -1.92
CA ALA A 607 -45.33 21.25 -0.75
C ALA A 607 -44.46 22.29 -0.03
N SER A 608 -43.15 22.14 -0.07
CA SER A 608 -42.19 23.11 0.50
C SER A 608 -42.11 24.42 -0.28
N GLY A 609 -42.58 24.46 -1.53
CA GLY A 609 -42.44 25.60 -2.43
C GLY A 609 -41.02 25.85 -2.92
N LEU A 610 -40.10 24.94 -2.69
CA LEU A 610 -38.71 25.01 -3.12
C LEU A 610 -38.47 24.26 -4.43
N THR A 611 -37.49 24.70 -5.19
CA THR A 611 -36.92 23.95 -6.31
C THR A 611 -35.76 23.06 -5.82
N GLU A 612 -35.39 22.04 -6.57
CA GLU A 612 -34.19 21.24 -6.27
C GLU A 612 -32.92 22.09 -6.14
N ALA A 613 -32.78 23.10 -7.01
CA ALA A 613 -31.65 24.04 -6.97
C ALA A 613 -31.65 24.85 -5.68
N ALA A 614 -32.81 25.33 -5.23
CA ALA A 614 -32.93 26.06 -3.95
C ALA A 614 -32.62 25.15 -2.76
N VAL A 615 -33.08 23.91 -2.73
CA VAL A 615 -32.75 22.93 -1.68
C VAL A 615 -31.25 22.70 -1.60
N LYS A 616 -30.57 22.50 -2.74
CA LYS A 616 -29.11 22.34 -2.78
C LYS A 616 -28.37 23.59 -2.30
N ASN A 617 -28.78 24.77 -2.75
CA ASN A 617 -28.18 26.03 -2.35
C ASN A 617 -28.32 26.27 -0.84
N ILE A 618 -29.53 26.09 -0.28
CA ILE A 618 -29.82 26.21 1.14
C ILE A 618 -28.97 25.19 1.95
N CYS A 619 -28.94 23.93 1.51
CA CYS A 619 -28.17 22.89 2.16
C CYS A 619 -26.68 23.28 2.24
N ASN A 620 -26.07 23.63 1.12
CA ASN A 620 -24.66 24.02 1.07
C ASN A 620 -24.39 25.27 1.91
N GLY A 621 -25.25 26.29 1.81
CA GLY A 621 -25.11 27.53 2.57
C GLY A 621 -25.22 27.31 4.08
N LEU A 622 -26.18 26.51 4.56
CA LEU A 622 -26.33 26.21 5.98
C LEU A 622 -25.14 25.36 6.49
N ILE A 623 -24.65 24.38 5.71
CA ILE A 623 -23.45 23.60 6.08
C ILE A 623 -22.22 24.52 6.13
N TYR A 624 -22.07 25.44 5.18
CA TYR A 624 -20.99 26.44 5.21
C TYR A 624 -21.08 27.29 6.48
N LEU A 625 -22.27 27.77 6.88
CA LEU A 625 -22.45 28.56 8.09
C LEU A 625 -22.06 27.78 9.36
N HIS A 626 -22.24 26.44 9.40
CA HIS A 626 -21.71 25.61 10.49
C HIS A 626 -20.19 25.66 10.56
N CYS A 627 -19.51 25.91 9.46
CA CYS A 627 -18.05 25.98 9.38
C CYS A 627 -17.48 27.38 9.65
N GLU A 628 -18.32 28.40 9.94
CA GLU A 628 -17.92 29.77 10.30
C GLU A 628 -17.44 29.85 11.76
N VAL A 629 -16.39 29.08 12.08
CA VAL A 629 -15.72 29.05 13.40
C VAL A 629 -14.25 29.41 13.23
N LEU A 630 -13.63 29.94 14.29
CA LEU A 630 -12.18 30.20 14.32
C LEU A 630 -11.39 28.97 14.79
N MET A 631 -11.93 28.27 15.77
CA MET A 631 -11.30 27.11 16.40
C MET A 631 -12.29 25.93 16.44
N VAL A 632 -11.77 24.74 16.36
CA VAL A 632 -12.51 23.48 16.55
C VAL A 632 -12.13 22.88 17.90
N GLU A 633 -13.12 22.60 18.74
CA GLU A 633 -12.86 21.96 20.03
C GLU A 633 -12.53 20.49 19.86
N ASP A 634 -11.50 20.01 20.59
CA ASP A 634 -11.11 18.59 20.61
C ASP A 634 -12.21 17.76 21.30
N GLN A 635 -12.74 16.78 20.59
CA GLN A 635 -13.84 15.94 21.11
C GLN A 635 -13.45 15.08 22.32
N ARG A 636 -12.17 14.75 22.45
CA ARG A 636 -11.64 13.87 23.49
C ARG A 636 -10.94 14.61 24.62
N ARG A 637 -10.65 15.89 24.39
CA ARG A 637 -10.01 16.78 25.35
C ARG A 637 -10.81 18.08 25.48
N PRO A 638 -11.97 18.09 26.16
CA PRO A 638 -12.76 19.31 26.35
C PRO A 638 -11.89 20.45 26.86
N GLY A 639 -12.07 21.63 26.30
CA GLY A 639 -11.29 22.82 26.65
C GLY A 639 -9.98 22.97 25.85
N TRP A 640 -9.67 22.05 24.93
CA TRP A 640 -8.54 22.16 24.02
C TRP A 640 -9.01 22.45 22.59
N LEU A 641 -8.24 23.26 21.85
CA LEU A 641 -8.66 23.88 20.62
C LEU A 641 -7.67 23.63 19.49
N HIS A 642 -8.22 23.39 18.28
CA HIS A 642 -7.49 23.30 17.03
C HIS A 642 -7.86 24.47 16.12
N PRO A 643 -6.93 25.13 15.45
CA PRO A 643 -7.27 26.11 14.42
C PRO A 643 -8.09 25.46 13.30
N ARG A 644 -9.19 26.10 12.90
CA ARG A 644 -9.97 25.64 11.74
C ARG A 644 -9.11 25.78 10.48
N ILE A 645 -9.07 24.74 9.64
CA ILE A 645 -8.33 24.79 8.38
C ILE A 645 -8.92 25.84 7.42
N SER A 646 -8.08 26.48 6.61
CA SER A 646 -8.48 27.57 5.71
C SER A 646 -9.23 28.72 6.39
N ILE A 647 -8.89 28.99 7.66
CA ILE A 647 -9.56 29.96 8.51
C ILE A 647 -9.62 31.39 7.89
N PHE A 648 -8.57 31.75 7.14
CA PHE A 648 -8.43 33.06 6.48
C PHE A 648 -9.48 33.31 5.37
N GLN A 649 -10.20 32.28 4.94
CA GLN A 649 -11.31 32.36 3.98
C GLN A 649 -12.67 32.62 4.68
N SER A 650 -12.73 32.56 6.02
CA SER A 650 -14.00 32.71 6.74
C SER A 650 -14.38 34.17 7.00
N HIS A 651 -15.67 34.47 7.00
CA HIS A 651 -16.20 35.76 7.43
C HIS A 651 -15.83 36.05 8.89
N SER A 652 -15.86 35.02 9.72
CA SER A 652 -15.45 35.07 11.12
C SER A 652 -14.04 35.63 11.31
N PHE A 653 -13.06 35.16 10.48
CA PHE A 653 -11.69 35.70 10.51
C PHE A 653 -11.62 37.12 9.98
N ASN A 654 -12.35 37.43 8.92
CA ASN A 654 -12.29 38.71 8.26
C ASN A 654 -12.77 39.87 9.16
N GLU A 655 -13.58 39.60 10.16
CA GLU A 655 -14.06 40.56 11.13
C GLU A 655 -13.18 40.70 12.39
N LEU A 656 -12.05 40.04 12.47
CA LEU A 656 -11.05 40.23 13.53
C LEU A 656 -10.23 41.50 13.32
N TYR A 657 -9.71 42.09 14.41
CA TYR A 657 -8.72 43.16 14.35
C TYR A 657 -7.40 42.67 13.75
N SER A 658 -6.61 43.57 13.20
CA SER A 658 -5.37 43.24 12.49
C SER A 658 -4.37 42.44 13.34
N ASP A 659 -4.19 42.83 14.60
CA ASP A 659 -3.32 42.17 15.55
C ASP A 659 -3.79 40.72 15.88
N GLN A 660 -5.10 40.51 15.97
CA GLN A 660 -5.72 39.20 16.17
C GLN A 660 -5.56 38.32 14.92
N LYS A 661 -5.72 38.89 13.71
CA LYS A 661 -5.48 38.17 12.45
C LYS A 661 -4.02 37.69 12.36
N GLU A 662 -3.07 38.55 12.66
CA GLU A 662 -1.64 38.25 12.65
C GLU A 662 -1.31 37.14 13.69
N ALA A 663 -1.85 37.26 14.92
CA ALA A 663 -1.68 36.28 15.97
C ALA A 663 -2.24 34.91 15.55
N LEU A 664 -3.46 34.90 15.02
CA LEU A 664 -4.11 33.67 14.58
C LEU A 664 -3.40 33.04 13.39
N MET A 665 -2.85 33.80 12.45
CA MET A 665 -2.04 33.27 11.36
C MET A 665 -0.71 32.68 11.84
N ARG A 666 -0.07 33.23 12.87
CA ARG A 666 1.12 32.60 13.50
C ARG A 666 0.77 31.24 14.12
N ILE A 667 -0.34 31.18 14.87
CA ILE A 667 -0.87 29.95 15.47
C ILE A 667 -1.20 28.91 14.40
N TYR A 668 -1.88 29.33 13.32
CA TYR A 668 -2.23 28.49 12.18
C TYR A 668 -0.99 27.86 11.52
N ASN A 669 0.01 28.70 11.18
CA ASN A 669 1.24 28.25 10.54
C ASN A 669 2.06 27.31 11.46
N ASP A 670 2.11 27.61 12.75
CA ASP A 670 2.75 26.72 13.71
C ASP A 670 2.04 25.35 13.77
N TYR A 671 0.71 25.38 13.90
CA TYR A 671 -0.11 24.18 14.02
C TYR A 671 -0.01 23.27 12.79
N PHE A 672 -0.24 23.78 11.59
CA PHE A 672 -0.33 22.95 10.39
C PHE A 672 1.03 22.55 9.81
N PHE A 673 2.10 23.35 10.01
CA PHE A 673 3.34 23.16 9.28
C PHE A 673 4.60 22.94 10.13
N ARG A 674 4.57 23.09 11.45
CA ARG A 674 5.78 23.04 12.28
C ARG A 674 5.71 22.18 13.53
N ARG A 675 4.79 22.47 14.48
CA ARG A 675 4.83 21.90 15.84
C ARG A 675 4.67 20.40 15.92
N HIS A 676 4.11 19.76 14.91
CA HIS A 676 3.79 18.34 14.91
C HIS A 676 4.83 17.45 14.26
N THR A 677 5.84 17.99 13.58
CA THR A 677 6.77 17.19 12.74
C THR A 677 7.38 16.02 13.49
N GLN A 678 8.02 16.28 14.65
CA GLN A 678 8.62 15.20 15.45
C GLN A 678 7.55 14.30 16.08
N PHE A 679 6.48 14.89 16.60
CA PHE A 679 5.36 14.16 17.21
C PHE A 679 4.70 13.16 16.24
N TRP A 680 4.49 13.53 14.98
CA TRP A 680 3.96 12.64 13.97
C TRP A 680 4.97 11.59 13.52
N ARG A 681 6.27 11.94 13.44
CA ARG A 681 7.33 10.95 13.22
C ARG A 681 7.30 9.86 14.29
N ASP A 682 7.30 10.25 15.56
CA ASP A 682 7.29 9.31 16.68
C ASP A 682 6.01 8.45 16.68
N SER A 683 4.87 9.06 16.36
CA SER A 683 3.60 8.35 16.20
C SER A 683 3.66 7.27 15.10
N ALA A 684 4.27 7.57 13.96
CA ALA A 684 4.44 6.62 12.86
C ALA A 684 5.43 5.51 13.22
N MET A 685 6.59 5.88 13.77
CA MET A 685 7.66 4.92 14.12
C MET A 685 7.25 3.95 15.24
N ARG A 686 6.28 4.30 16.06
CA ARG A 686 5.70 3.38 17.06
C ARG A 686 4.85 2.27 16.42
N LYS A 687 4.32 2.47 15.22
CA LYS A 687 3.38 1.56 14.53
C LYS A 687 3.98 0.87 13.31
N LEU A 688 4.45 1.66 12.36
CA LEU A 688 4.82 1.18 11.02
C LEU A 688 5.87 0.05 11.03
N PRO A 689 6.95 0.09 11.83
CA PRO A 689 7.92 -1.02 11.85
C PRO A 689 7.29 -2.36 12.20
N ALA A 690 6.40 -2.37 13.21
CA ALA A 690 5.71 -3.58 13.65
C ALA A 690 4.71 -4.12 12.61
N LEU A 691 4.09 -3.23 11.83
CA LEU A 691 3.12 -3.58 10.80
C LEU A 691 3.81 -4.09 9.54
N ILE A 692 4.81 -3.38 9.04
CA ILE A 692 5.57 -3.76 7.86
C ILE A 692 6.30 -5.09 8.11
N GLY A 693 6.92 -5.24 9.27
CA GLY A 693 7.60 -6.49 9.67
C GLY A 693 6.67 -7.69 9.87
N ALA A 694 5.34 -7.50 9.83
CA ALA A 694 4.38 -8.61 9.94
C ALA A 694 4.27 -9.46 8.67
N THR A 695 4.76 -8.96 7.52
CA THR A 695 4.68 -9.64 6.22
C THR A 695 6.00 -9.55 5.44
N LYS A 696 6.09 -10.35 4.39
CA LYS A 696 7.17 -10.30 3.39
C LYS A 696 6.75 -9.61 2.08
N MET A 697 5.59 -8.99 2.04
CA MET A 697 5.14 -8.24 0.87
C MET A 697 5.93 -6.93 0.72
N LEU A 698 6.15 -6.49 -0.52
CA LEU A 698 6.72 -5.18 -0.82
C LEU A 698 5.71 -4.08 -0.45
N CYS A 699 6.10 -3.19 0.47
CA CYS A 699 5.24 -2.08 0.91
C CYS A 699 5.35 -0.87 -0.01
N CYS A 700 4.21 -0.37 -0.47
CA CYS A 700 4.09 0.87 -1.23
C CYS A 700 3.08 1.77 -0.51
N GLY A 701 3.44 3.02 -0.21
CA GLY A 701 2.54 3.98 0.42
C GLY A 701 1.84 4.84 -0.62
N GLU A 702 0.56 5.13 -0.41
CA GLU A 702 -0.10 6.25 -1.08
C GLU A 702 0.05 7.48 -0.18
N ASP A 703 0.96 8.37 -0.57
CA ASP A 703 1.42 9.52 0.20
C ASP A 703 1.08 10.84 -0.51
N LEU A 704 -0.18 10.96 -0.96
CA LEU A 704 -0.72 12.14 -1.65
C LEU A 704 -1.41 13.11 -0.69
N GLY A 705 -1.58 14.36 -1.12
CA GLY A 705 -2.26 15.42 -0.39
C GLY A 705 -1.33 16.25 0.49
N MET A 706 -1.78 16.70 1.66
CA MET A 706 -0.99 17.53 2.58
C MET A 706 0.03 16.66 3.33
N VAL A 707 1.22 16.46 2.74
CA VAL A 707 2.26 15.56 3.25
C VAL A 707 3.08 16.23 4.36
N PRO A 708 3.13 15.69 5.60
CA PRO A 708 4.03 16.19 6.64
C PRO A 708 5.49 16.03 6.27
N ALA A 709 6.33 16.98 6.70
CA ALA A 709 7.76 16.98 6.38
C ALA A 709 8.53 15.73 6.85
N CYS A 710 8.05 15.02 7.86
CA CYS A 710 8.67 13.78 8.36
C CYS A 710 8.36 12.53 7.52
N VAL A 711 7.38 12.57 6.62
CA VAL A 711 6.91 11.38 5.89
C VAL A 711 7.96 10.81 4.95
N PRO A 712 8.62 11.59 4.08
CA PRO A 712 9.64 11.06 3.17
C PRO A 712 10.79 10.35 3.91
N ASP A 713 11.26 10.92 5.01
CA ASP A 713 12.34 10.35 5.81
C ASP A 713 11.95 9.02 6.44
N VAL A 714 10.74 8.93 7.02
CA VAL A 714 10.22 7.68 7.62
C VAL A 714 10.00 6.62 6.56
N MET A 715 9.44 6.99 5.41
CA MET A 715 9.24 6.04 4.30
C MET A 715 10.58 5.51 3.78
N HIS A 716 11.57 6.38 3.63
CA HIS A 716 12.91 5.98 3.24
C HIS A 716 13.57 5.05 4.28
N GLU A 717 13.50 5.38 5.56
CA GLU A 717 14.05 4.57 6.66
C GLU A 717 13.42 3.18 6.71
N LEU A 718 12.12 3.09 6.48
CA LEU A 718 11.36 1.83 6.50
C LEU A 718 11.27 1.14 5.13
N GLN A 719 11.98 1.63 4.12
CA GLN A 719 11.99 1.08 2.76
C GLN A 719 10.60 0.95 2.12
N ILE A 720 9.71 1.90 2.43
CA ILE A 720 8.37 2.02 1.84
C ILE A 720 8.50 2.79 0.53
N LEU A 721 8.01 2.22 -0.57
CA LEU A 721 7.99 2.90 -1.86
C LEU A 721 6.94 4.01 -1.87
N SER A 722 7.35 5.23 -2.22
CA SER A 722 6.45 6.38 -2.39
C SER A 722 5.65 6.29 -3.70
N LEU A 723 4.59 7.06 -3.81
CA LEU A 723 3.79 7.18 -5.04
C LEU A 723 4.13 8.50 -5.75
N GLU A 724 4.57 8.43 -7.01
CA GLU A 724 4.97 9.59 -7.79
C GLU A 724 4.05 9.76 -9.01
N ILE A 725 3.33 10.87 -9.06
CA ILE A 725 2.35 11.21 -10.11
C ILE A 725 2.74 12.53 -10.77
N GLN A 726 3.01 12.50 -12.08
CA GLN A 726 3.44 13.69 -12.84
C GLN A 726 2.45 14.84 -12.73
N ARG A 727 1.16 14.56 -12.79
CA ARG A 727 0.07 15.55 -12.77
C ARG A 727 -0.35 16.02 -11.37
N MET A 728 0.22 15.42 -10.33
CA MET A 728 -0.08 15.73 -8.93
C MET A 728 1.21 15.71 -8.12
N PRO A 729 2.07 16.72 -8.28
CA PRO A 729 3.34 16.78 -7.54
C PRO A 729 3.11 16.95 -6.04
N LYS A 730 4.02 16.41 -5.24
CA LYS A 730 4.02 16.60 -3.78
C LYS A 730 4.50 17.97 -3.35
N ASP A 731 5.30 18.63 -4.19
CA ASP A 731 5.72 20.01 -4.01
C ASP A 731 4.64 20.94 -4.55
N PRO A 732 3.96 21.71 -3.67
CA PRO A 732 2.89 22.63 -4.09
C PRO A 732 3.38 23.83 -4.89
N THR A 733 4.69 24.04 -5.00
CA THR A 733 5.28 25.17 -5.74
C THR A 733 5.44 24.89 -7.23
N ILE A 734 5.33 23.63 -7.65
CA ILE A 734 5.41 23.19 -9.04
C ILE A 734 4.07 22.70 -9.54
N LYS A 735 3.76 22.93 -10.81
CA LYS A 735 2.50 22.48 -11.40
C LYS A 735 2.54 21.02 -11.84
N PHE A 736 3.70 20.56 -12.31
CA PHE A 736 3.93 19.18 -12.78
C PHE A 736 5.26 18.68 -12.25
N ALA A 737 5.28 17.41 -11.80
CA ALA A 737 6.53 16.69 -11.52
C ALA A 737 7.07 16.07 -12.80
N HIS A 738 8.40 16.04 -12.98
CA HIS A 738 8.98 15.31 -14.10
C HIS A 738 9.29 13.87 -13.68
N PRO A 739 8.87 12.84 -14.45
CA PRO A 739 9.13 11.43 -14.08
C PRO A 739 10.60 11.08 -13.87
N ALA A 740 11.53 11.81 -14.50
CA ALA A 740 12.98 11.64 -14.32
C ALA A 740 13.48 12.03 -12.92
N ASP A 741 12.72 12.84 -12.17
CA ASP A 741 13.07 13.28 -10.82
C ASP A 741 12.55 12.34 -9.73
N ALA A 742 11.79 11.30 -10.12
CA ALA A 742 11.25 10.33 -9.18
C ALA A 742 12.37 9.61 -8.41
N PRO A 743 12.25 9.45 -7.07
CA PRO A 743 13.22 8.67 -6.31
C PRO A 743 13.20 7.20 -6.75
N TYR A 744 14.34 6.50 -6.60
CA TYR A 744 14.38 5.08 -6.93
C TYR A 744 13.37 4.24 -6.13
N GLN A 745 13.23 4.52 -4.82
CA GLN A 745 12.28 3.84 -3.94
C GLN A 745 10.87 4.37 -4.13
N SER A 746 10.33 4.24 -5.33
CA SER A 746 8.98 4.73 -5.65
C SER A 746 8.25 3.85 -6.68
N VAL A 747 6.96 4.09 -6.77
CA VAL A 747 6.07 3.68 -7.84
C VAL A 747 5.69 4.92 -8.63
N CYS A 748 6.18 5.05 -9.85
CA CYS A 748 5.83 6.13 -10.76
C CYS A 748 4.61 5.74 -11.59
N THR A 749 3.64 6.64 -11.73
CA THR A 749 2.39 6.39 -12.48
C THR A 749 1.85 7.64 -13.14
N THR A 750 1.09 7.48 -14.20
CA THR A 750 0.37 8.55 -14.89
C THR A 750 -0.84 9.06 -14.10
N GLY A 751 -1.40 8.22 -13.23
CA GLY A 751 -2.56 8.56 -12.39
C GLY A 751 -3.06 7.35 -11.59
N THR A 752 -4.09 7.57 -10.78
CA THR A 752 -4.78 6.55 -9.99
C THR A 752 -6.24 6.41 -10.44
N HIS A 753 -6.96 5.46 -9.87
CA HIS A 753 -8.40 5.27 -10.08
C HIS A 753 -9.25 6.46 -9.59
N ASP A 754 -8.71 7.35 -8.74
CA ASP A 754 -9.39 8.55 -8.23
C ASP A 754 -9.26 9.76 -9.17
N MET A 755 -8.42 9.65 -10.17
CA MET A 755 -8.16 10.71 -11.16
C MET A 755 -8.79 10.34 -12.51
N ASN A 756 -9.00 11.33 -13.36
CA ASN A 756 -9.30 11.04 -14.76
C ASN A 756 -8.11 10.33 -15.43
N PRO A 757 -8.35 9.29 -16.27
CA PRO A 757 -7.32 8.75 -17.17
C PRO A 757 -6.69 9.86 -18.02
N LEU A 758 -5.49 9.65 -18.53
CA LEU A 758 -4.72 10.68 -19.27
C LEU A 758 -5.55 11.41 -20.33
N ARG A 759 -6.34 10.68 -21.12
CA ARG A 759 -7.13 11.24 -22.20
C ARG A 759 -8.23 12.18 -21.71
N ALA A 760 -8.97 11.76 -20.68
CA ALA A 760 -10.04 12.58 -20.11
C ALA A 760 -9.47 13.80 -19.38
N TRP A 761 -8.34 13.64 -18.66
CA TRP A 761 -7.63 14.74 -18.03
C TRP A 761 -7.14 15.79 -19.06
N TRP A 762 -6.69 15.35 -20.22
CA TRP A 762 -6.21 16.26 -21.27
C TRP A 762 -7.25 17.29 -21.71
N GLU A 763 -8.52 16.97 -21.58
CA GLU A 763 -9.65 17.78 -21.98
C GLU A 763 -10.26 18.63 -20.85
N GLU A 764 -9.86 18.39 -19.59
CA GLU A 764 -10.43 19.09 -18.42
C GLU A 764 -10.18 20.61 -18.45
N ASP A 765 -8.94 20.98 -18.72
CA ASP A 765 -8.51 22.40 -18.74
C ASP A 765 -7.44 22.59 -19.81
N HIS A 766 -7.83 23.24 -20.92
CA HIS A 766 -6.92 23.48 -22.03
C HIS A 766 -5.72 24.37 -21.67
N ALA A 767 -5.85 25.30 -20.72
CA ALA A 767 -4.71 26.11 -20.28
C ALA A 767 -3.67 25.28 -19.55
N VAL A 768 -4.12 24.33 -18.72
CA VAL A 768 -3.25 23.39 -18.00
C VAL A 768 -2.55 22.44 -18.98
N THR A 769 -3.29 21.89 -19.93
CA THR A 769 -2.70 20.98 -20.93
C THR A 769 -1.82 21.68 -21.95
N GLN A 770 -2.09 22.93 -22.29
CA GLN A 770 -1.17 23.76 -23.08
C GLN A 770 0.16 24.01 -22.36
N GLN A 771 0.09 24.30 -21.05
CA GLN A 771 1.30 24.43 -20.23
C GLN A 771 2.08 23.13 -20.18
N PHE A 772 1.41 22.00 -19.98
CA PHE A 772 2.03 20.67 -19.98
C PHE A 772 2.71 20.35 -21.32
N TYR A 773 2.03 20.66 -22.44
CA TYR A 773 2.52 20.47 -23.79
C TYR A 773 3.83 21.21 -24.03
N ASN A 774 3.91 22.47 -23.56
CA ASN A 774 5.09 23.28 -23.71
C ASN A 774 6.22 22.90 -22.74
N GLU A 775 5.91 22.72 -21.44
CA GLU A 775 6.92 22.59 -20.38
C GLU A 775 7.39 21.14 -20.20
N GLN A 776 6.46 20.18 -20.23
CA GLN A 776 6.79 18.78 -19.94
C GLN A 776 7.14 17.99 -21.20
N MET A 777 6.57 18.36 -22.34
CA MET A 777 6.86 17.68 -23.59
C MET A 777 7.91 18.45 -24.44
N GLY A 778 8.13 19.73 -24.16
CA GLY A 778 9.02 20.60 -24.94
C GLY A 778 8.49 20.87 -26.36
N TRP A 779 7.18 20.75 -26.57
CA TRP A 779 6.56 20.95 -27.87
C TRP A 779 5.98 22.35 -27.98
N TRP A 780 6.02 22.92 -29.18
CA TRP A 780 5.60 24.30 -29.47
C TRP A 780 4.36 24.31 -30.36
N GLY A 781 3.58 25.37 -30.24
CA GLY A 781 2.33 25.56 -30.95
C GLY A 781 1.11 25.31 -30.05
N GLU A 782 -0.07 25.26 -30.64
CA GLU A 782 -1.32 25.01 -29.90
C GLU A 782 -1.44 23.50 -29.60
N ALA A 783 -1.66 23.16 -28.33
CA ALA A 783 -1.94 21.79 -27.92
C ALA A 783 -3.27 21.33 -28.54
N PRO A 784 -3.35 20.11 -29.11
CA PRO A 784 -4.60 19.60 -29.63
C PRO A 784 -5.64 19.45 -28.51
N LYS A 785 -6.92 19.70 -28.83
CA LYS A 785 -8.03 19.60 -27.85
C LYS A 785 -8.19 18.18 -27.31
N GLU A 786 -8.02 17.18 -28.15
CA GLU A 786 -8.06 15.76 -27.80
C GLU A 786 -6.65 15.19 -27.79
N MET A 787 -6.37 14.30 -26.85
CA MET A 787 -5.07 13.63 -26.77
C MET A 787 -4.90 12.64 -27.95
N SER A 788 -3.88 12.87 -28.76
CA SER A 788 -3.49 11.91 -29.80
C SER A 788 -2.76 10.69 -29.22
N PRO A 789 -2.72 9.54 -29.96
CA PRO A 789 -1.94 8.39 -29.53
C PRO A 789 -0.44 8.70 -29.33
N GLU A 790 0.11 9.62 -30.13
CA GLU A 790 1.52 10.04 -30.07
C GLU A 790 1.81 10.82 -28.77
N ILE A 791 0.87 11.67 -28.33
CA ILE A 791 0.98 12.39 -27.05
C ILE A 791 0.93 11.38 -25.91
N ALA A 792 -0.01 10.43 -25.94
CA ALA A 792 -0.11 9.38 -24.93
C ALA A 792 1.16 8.52 -24.89
N GLU A 793 1.69 8.10 -26.04
CA GLU A 793 2.93 7.33 -26.15
C GLU A 793 4.13 8.12 -25.60
N PHE A 794 4.20 9.43 -25.87
CA PHE A 794 5.26 10.29 -25.32
C PHE A 794 5.22 10.33 -23.79
N ILE A 795 4.05 10.54 -23.19
CA ILE A 795 3.88 10.59 -21.74
C ILE A 795 4.22 9.24 -21.11
N VAL A 796 3.71 8.13 -21.67
CA VAL A 796 4.04 6.78 -21.21
C VAL A 796 5.55 6.53 -21.28
N ASN A 797 6.19 6.96 -22.37
CA ASN A 797 7.63 6.82 -22.55
C ASN A 797 8.44 7.60 -21.49
N GLN A 798 8.04 8.83 -21.13
CA GLN A 798 8.67 9.57 -20.03
C GLN A 798 8.63 8.76 -18.72
N HIS A 799 7.50 8.13 -18.40
CA HIS A 799 7.36 7.29 -17.21
C HIS A 799 8.22 6.03 -17.28
N MET A 800 8.36 5.40 -18.46
CA MET A 800 9.23 4.24 -18.63
C MET A 800 10.71 4.56 -18.40
N TYR A 801 11.14 5.77 -18.71
CA TYR A 801 12.52 6.21 -18.46
C TYR A 801 12.76 6.74 -17.05
N SER A 802 11.73 6.81 -16.17
CA SER A 802 11.91 7.24 -14.79
C SER A 802 12.93 6.38 -14.03
N PRO A 803 13.64 6.91 -13.03
CA PRO A 803 14.52 6.11 -12.18
C PRO A 803 13.77 5.26 -11.15
N ALA A 804 12.45 5.44 -10.98
CA ALA A 804 11.63 4.69 -10.04
C ALA A 804 11.81 3.17 -10.15
N MET A 805 11.79 2.44 -9.05
CA MET A 805 11.89 0.98 -9.03
C MET A 805 10.74 0.34 -9.83
N TRP A 806 9.54 0.88 -9.70
CA TRP A 806 8.37 0.44 -10.43
C TRP A 806 7.72 1.56 -11.22
N THR A 807 7.26 1.25 -12.43
CA THR A 807 6.34 2.09 -13.19
C THR A 807 5.08 1.28 -13.46
N ILE A 808 3.99 1.64 -12.77
CA ILE A 808 2.72 0.92 -12.85
C ILE A 808 1.67 1.89 -13.38
N LEU A 809 1.21 1.67 -14.61
CA LEU A 809 0.26 2.56 -15.27
C LEU A 809 -1.15 1.95 -15.30
N PRO A 810 -2.22 2.77 -15.24
CA PRO A 810 -3.58 2.31 -15.51
C PRO A 810 -3.68 1.62 -16.87
N LEU A 811 -4.50 0.58 -16.96
CA LEU A 811 -4.74 -0.13 -18.23
C LEU A 811 -5.22 0.84 -19.32
N GLN A 812 -6.07 1.80 -18.97
CA GLN A 812 -6.60 2.81 -19.89
C GLN A 812 -5.48 3.62 -20.55
N ASP A 813 -4.45 3.97 -19.79
CA ASP A 813 -3.32 4.77 -20.28
C ASP A 813 -2.37 3.92 -21.16
N TRP A 814 -2.25 2.60 -20.89
CA TRP A 814 -1.61 1.68 -21.80
C TRP A 814 -2.37 1.54 -23.14
N LEU A 815 -3.70 1.54 -23.11
CA LEU A 815 -4.52 1.46 -24.34
C LEU A 815 -4.54 2.78 -25.11
N ALA A 816 -4.35 3.92 -24.44
CA ALA A 816 -4.35 5.25 -25.02
C ALA A 816 -3.31 5.47 -26.15
N ILE A 817 -2.21 4.68 -26.14
CA ILE A 817 -1.12 4.79 -27.14
C ILE A 817 -1.48 4.23 -28.51
N ASP A 818 -2.66 3.62 -28.69
CA ASP A 818 -3.11 3.09 -29.98
C ASP A 818 -4.52 3.62 -30.32
N GLY A 819 -4.60 4.33 -31.45
CA GLY A 819 -5.85 4.99 -31.89
C GLY A 819 -6.98 4.03 -32.30
N GLU A 820 -6.64 2.79 -32.64
CA GLU A 820 -7.60 1.78 -33.09
C GLU A 820 -8.16 0.97 -31.91
N VAL A 821 -7.31 0.73 -30.90
CA VAL A 821 -7.66 -0.12 -29.74
C VAL A 821 -8.31 0.67 -28.61
N ARG A 822 -7.91 1.93 -28.38
CA ARG A 822 -8.45 2.76 -27.27
C ARG A 822 -9.95 2.97 -27.38
N LEU A 823 -10.66 3.08 -26.26
CA LEU A 823 -12.08 3.38 -26.24
C LEU A 823 -12.36 4.73 -26.93
N LYS A 824 -13.42 4.83 -27.75
CA LYS A 824 -13.77 6.08 -28.44
C LYS A 824 -14.13 7.20 -27.47
N ASP A 825 -14.94 6.88 -26.46
CA ASP A 825 -15.35 7.82 -25.40
C ASP A 825 -14.39 7.70 -24.20
N GLN A 826 -13.49 8.65 -24.08
CA GLN A 826 -12.49 8.69 -23.00
C GLN A 826 -13.09 8.96 -21.60
N HIS A 827 -14.26 9.59 -21.54
CA HIS A 827 -14.93 9.84 -20.25
C HIS A 827 -15.54 8.57 -19.66
N ALA A 828 -15.88 7.59 -20.51
CA ALA A 828 -16.34 6.28 -20.08
C ALA A 828 -15.22 5.38 -19.52
N GLU A 829 -13.95 5.80 -19.59
CA GLU A 829 -12.81 5.10 -19.01
C GLU A 829 -12.62 5.40 -17.51
N ARG A 830 -13.34 6.37 -16.95
CA ARG A 830 -13.22 6.78 -15.56
C ARG A 830 -13.72 5.70 -14.60
N ILE A 831 -12.94 5.40 -13.55
CA ILE A 831 -13.27 4.38 -12.54
C ILE A 831 -14.02 5.01 -11.37
N ASN A 832 -13.46 6.07 -10.76
CA ASN A 832 -14.04 6.74 -9.60
C ASN A 832 -14.26 8.23 -9.83
N VAL A 833 -15.27 8.79 -9.15
CA VAL A 833 -15.53 10.23 -9.02
C VAL A 833 -15.58 10.56 -7.53
N PRO A 834 -14.44 10.88 -6.87
CA PRO A 834 -14.36 11.04 -5.41
C PRO A 834 -15.34 12.07 -4.83
N ALA A 835 -15.69 13.11 -5.59
CA ALA A 835 -16.67 14.12 -5.20
C ALA A 835 -18.13 13.59 -5.17
N ASN A 836 -18.39 12.39 -5.72
CA ASN A 836 -19.73 11.80 -5.73
C ASN A 836 -19.80 10.60 -4.76
N PRO A 837 -20.33 10.75 -3.55
CA PRO A 837 -20.42 9.66 -2.56
C PRO A 837 -21.38 8.54 -2.96
N ARG A 838 -22.17 8.74 -4.01
CA ARG A 838 -23.11 7.73 -4.58
C ARG A 838 -22.63 7.21 -5.93
N HIS A 839 -21.33 7.35 -6.24
CA HIS A 839 -20.76 6.82 -7.46
C HIS A 839 -20.85 5.29 -7.49
N VAL A 840 -21.26 4.74 -8.62
CA VAL A 840 -21.32 3.29 -8.87
C VAL A 840 -20.07 2.89 -9.64
N TRP A 841 -19.28 1.98 -9.08
CA TRP A 841 -18.02 1.51 -9.66
C TRP A 841 -18.28 0.42 -10.69
N ASN A 842 -18.63 0.83 -11.90
CA ASN A 842 -19.11 -0.03 -12.97
C ASN A 842 -18.26 0.00 -14.26
N TYR A 843 -17.08 0.63 -14.21
CA TYR A 843 -16.16 0.60 -15.34
C TYR A 843 -15.84 -0.83 -15.75
N ARG A 844 -15.90 -1.11 -17.05
CA ARG A 844 -15.57 -2.41 -17.62
C ARG A 844 -14.74 -2.23 -18.89
N MET A 845 -13.70 -3.05 -19.07
CA MET A 845 -12.92 -3.09 -20.30
C MET A 845 -13.84 -3.23 -21.50
N HIS A 846 -13.65 -2.40 -22.52
CA HIS A 846 -14.41 -2.45 -23.75
C HIS A 846 -13.94 -3.58 -24.69
N ILE A 847 -12.70 -4.03 -24.54
CA ILE A 847 -12.05 -5.13 -25.26
C ILE A 847 -11.88 -6.34 -24.33
N SER A 848 -12.07 -7.56 -24.83
CA SER A 848 -11.77 -8.77 -24.04
C SER A 848 -10.26 -9.02 -23.97
N LEU A 849 -9.82 -9.73 -22.93
CA LEU A 849 -8.40 -10.10 -22.77
C LEU A 849 -7.92 -10.98 -23.94
N GLU A 850 -8.77 -11.83 -24.47
CA GLU A 850 -8.47 -12.66 -25.67
C GLU A 850 -8.27 -11.82 -26.94
N GLN A 851 -9.07 -10.75 -27.10
CA GLN A 851 -8.88 -9.80 -28.21
C GLN A 851 -7.64 -8.97 -28.00
N LEU A 852 -7.43 -8.47 -26.77
CA LEU A 852 -6.24 -7.67 -26.39
C LEU A 852 -4.93 -8.45 -26.64
N MET A 853 -4.91 -9.76 -26.37
CA MET A 853 -3.77 -10.62 -26.71
C MET A 853 -3.47 -10.69 -28.22
N LYS A 854 -4.48 -10.48 -29.08
CA LYS A 854 -4.35 -10.52 -30.54
C LYS A 854 -3.92 -9.18 -31.15
N GLU A 855 -3.94 -8.08 -30.38
CA GLU A 855 -3.55 -6.74 -30.82
C GLU A 855 -2.02 -6.60 -30.94
N GLU A 856 -1.45 -7.28 -31.93
CA GLU A 856 0.02 -7.41 -32.11
C GLU A 856 0.74 -6.06 -32.19
N LYS A 857 0.15 -5.06 -32.87
CA LYS A 857 0.72 -3.73 -33.02
C LYS A 857 0.84 -3.00 -31.68
N LEU A 858 -0.22 -2.97 -30.89
CA LEU A 858 -0.23 -2.41 -29.55
C LEU A 858 0.74 -3.16 -28.63
N ASN A 859 0.64 -4.49 -28.62
CA ASN A 859 1.47 -5.35 -27.76
C ASN A 859 2.97 -5.22 -28.08
N ALA A 860 3.34 -5.05 -29.35
CA ALA A 860 4.72 -4.78 -29.76
C ALA A 860 5.22 -3.40 -29.29
N LYS A 861 4.38 -2.36 -29.37
CA LYS A 861 4.70 -1.02 -28.81
C LYS A 861 4.94 -1.10 -27.31
N ILE A 862 4.05 -1.76 -26.56
CA ILE A 862 4.19 -1.90 -25.11
C ILE A 862 5.48 -2.66 -24.77
N ARG A 863 5.78 -3.79 -25.44
CA ARG A 863 7.06 -4.51 -25.27
C ARG A 863 8.28 -3.63 -25.48
N LYS A 864 8.26 -2.78 -26.52
CA LYS A 864 9.34 -1.83 -26.78
C LYS A 864 9.49 -0.82 -25.63
N LEU A 865 8.38 -0.26 -25.15
CA LEU A 865 8.37 0.69 -24.05
C LEU A 865 8.83 0.05 -22.72
N THR A 866 8.40 -1.18 -22.42
CA THR A 866 8.80 -1.89 -21.19
C THR A 866 10.21 -2.44 -21.22
N SER A 867 10.83 -2.59 -22.39
CA SER A 867 12.19 -3.16 -22.54
C SER A 867 13.32 -2.32 -21.91
N VAL A 868 13.04 -1.08 -21.55
CA VAL A 868 13.99 -0.20 -20.86
C VAL A 868 13.93 -0.33 -19.32
N ARG A 869 13.06 -1.24 -18.82
CA ARG A 869 12.81 -1.44 -17.37
C ARG A 869 13.47 -2.70 -16.81
#